data_545895594bd969a344c0dc68c3fa94a8
#
_entry.id   545895594bd969a344c0dc68c3fa94a8
#
_cell.length_a   1.000
_cell.length_b   1.000
_cell.length_c   1.000
_cell.angle_alpha   90.00
_cell.angle_beta   90.00
_cell.angle_gamma   90.00
#
_symmetry.space_group_name_H-M   'P 1'
#
loop_
_entity.id
_entity.type
_entity.pdbx_description
1 polymer ?
#
loop_
_entity_poly.entity_id
_entity_poly.type
_entity_poly.pdbx_seq_one_letter_code
_entity_poly.pdbx_strand_id
1 'polypeptide(L)'
;MTNDLHVFWRNNEHAAALFYDLVDRAERSAYDDDFLARLADYREAACPSGGSRDSVNADIFAAQYLLHEGDAENALACGERAYAQRSVNLEVWKVLAAAYAAAGRDLEALTMQGYMHGLYPSESLSLTVPEAGDQRAALDHFSLAANHTAYAPLLTDRVCIKNDVLQFELDIFLGEEIPLRYCAPGARHWVGTYVDEGFLSAKALVYEPNRHDPFFFINDRDVTFDLQKAREATGAVRIDLPEDTSVVLPVAGTRTYQDFSVQNAAGAYPGYLGKWAFSYLRLDESATLRSDDAPFAVGTPIRLGHSPHRRKVVLNLLIDGMCRPAVRPLFAEYMPRIARFFARGVIFENHFSVSEYTLPSLPSIETGRYPYHTQVFNEKHNHVLLPSIRTLAEEMSDLGYYCTAPLATGQSFYTGVYRGYDRIISTHGFQPAYEGAERALRILEALPTVDHFMLYHTGDVHPLNTMTPLKFSTAAEVAVPLAQRFVPLDPQVASVRIPYLPIFPEQLRVSLRHIDRSVGAILSYIEEHYEEDEYIVNLYSDHGYSLFDPHPAHAEVLGAYATGAVWMVRGAGVPEGVVTDELTSSVDLYPTLAHLCDFPIAPDIDGNLPAVFGGRARDAAVSISIFPGQTFKLAVRSHEHTLRVETQGFVDEDGTADFADAKATIYPRAHELEEGYEVDSP
;
A
#
# COMPACT_ATOMS: atom_id res chain seq x y z
N MET A 1 28.59 11.49 -3.69
CA MET A 1 27.80 12.36 -4.62
C MET A 1 28.50 12.37 -5.98
N THR A 2 28.53 11.33 -6.75
CA THR A 2 29.56 11.37 -7.79
C THR A 2 29.09 11.16 -9.22
N ASN A 3 28.01 10.48 -9.51
CA ASN A 3 27.63 10.25 -10.91
C ASN A 3 26.18 10.61 -11.28
N ASP A 4 25.29 10.64 -10.32
CA ASP A 4 23.84 10.75 -10.58
C ASP A 4 23.42 12.15 -11.03
N LEU A 5 24.18 13.16 -10.63
CA LEU A 5 23.92 14.57 -10.95
C LEU A 5 24.28 14.96 -12.38
N HIS A 6 25.19 14.24 -13.02
CA HIS A 6 25.51 14.46 -14.45
C HIS A 6 24.31 14.19 -15.36
N VAL A 7 23.44 13.26 -14.99
CA VAL A 7 22.27 12.86 -15.76
C VAL A 7 21.27 14.00 -15.91
N PHE A 8 20.97 14.71 -14.82
CA PHE A 8 20.02 15.83 -14.83
C PHE A 8 20.47 17.05 -15.64
N TRP A 9 21.79 17.21 -15.81
CA TRP A 9 22.38 18.44 -16.32
C TRP A 9 22.93 18.35 -17.72
N ARG A 10 22.82 17.22 -18.41
CA ARG A 10 23.43 17.01 -19.76
C ARG A 10 23.04 18.07 -20.79
N ASN A 11 21.88 18.70 -20.66
CA ASN A 11 21.38 19.75 -21.56
C ASN A 11 21.40 21.15 -20.94
N ASN A 12 21.98 21.31 -19.73
CA ASN A 12 22.05 22.59 -19.02
C ASN A 12 23.36 22.75 -18.27
N GLU A 13 24.46 22.95 -19.02
CA GLU A 13 25.81 23.10 -18.46
C GLU A 13 25.89 24.25 -17.45
N HIS A 14 25.13 25.32 -17.64
CA HIS A 14 25.12 26.47 -16.73
C HIS A 14 24.53 26.12 -15.37
N ALA A 15 23.38 25.48 -15.34
CA ALA A 15 22.79 25.02 -14.09
C ALA A 15 23.67 23.97 -13.40
N ALA A 16 24.31 23.07 -14.16
CA ALA A 16 25.26 22.10 -13.64
C ALA A 16 26.46 22.78 -12.94
N ALA A 17 27.04 23.78 -13.58
CA ALA A 17 28.17 24.52 -13.00
C ALA A 17 27.80 25.22 -11.68
N LEU A 18 26.62 25.84 -11.63
CA LEU A 18 26.11 26.47 -10.41
C LEU A 18 25.82 25.45 -9.32
N PHE A 19 25.24 24.32 -9.68
CA PHE A 19 24.98 23.24 -8.74
C PHE A 19 26.26 22.74 -8.08
N TYR A 20 27.30 22.40 -8.86
CA TYR A 20 28.58 21.90 -8.30
C TYR A 20 29.32 22.94 -7.49
N ASP A 21 29.22 24.23 -7.86
CA ASP A 21 29.78 25.32 -7.03
C ASP A 21 29.05 25.42 -5.70
N LEU A 22 27.71 25.28 -5.66
CA LEU A 22 26.92 25.27 -4.42
C LEU A 22 27.25 24.05 -3.55
N VAL A 23 27.43 22.86 -4.14
CA VAL A 23 27.87 21.65 -3.42
C VAL A 23 29.22 21.88 -2.75
N ASP A 24 30.23 22.35 -3.50
CA ASP A 24 31.58 22.61 -2.96
C ASP A 24 31.56 23.65 -1.82
N ARG A 25 30.74 24.69 -1.95
CA ARG A 25 30.55 25.69 -0.89
C ARG A 25 29.86 25.12 0.34
N ALA A 26 28.79 24.32 0.16
CA ALA A 26 28.09 23.68 1.26
C ALA A 26 28.99 22.70 2.03
N GLU A 27 29.82 21.91 1.31
CA GLU A 27 30.79 20.99 1.93
C GLU A 27 31.84 21.76 2.78
N ARG A 28 32.18 22.98 2.39
CA ARG A 28 33.08 23.85 3.15
C ARG A 28 32.39 24.72 4.18
N SER A 29 31.06 24.60 4.34
CA SER A 29 30.25 25.47 5.19
C SER A 29 30.39 26.97 4.87
N ALA A 30 30.62 27.30 3.58
CA ALA A 30 30.78 28.68 3.09
C ALA A 30 29.41 29.27 2.71
N TYR A 31 28.60 29.53 3.71
CA TYR A 31 27.27 30.10 3.58
C TYR A 31 27.32 31.62 3.79
N ASP A 32 27.60 32.35 2.73
CA ASP A 32 27.73 33.79 2.67
C ASP A 32 26.78 34.44 1.64
N ASP A 33 26.88 35.75 1.43
CA ASP A 33 26.07 36.48 0.45
C ASP A 33 26.30 35.96 -0.98
N ASP A 34 27.52 35.47 -1.29
CA ASP A 34 27.82 34.91 -2.61
C ASP A 34 27.14 33.55 -2.78
N PHE A 35 27.03 32.74 -1.73
CA PHE A 35 26.22 31.51 -1.75
C PHE A 35 24.76 31.79 -2.10
N LEU A 36 24.15 32.82 -1.46
CA LEU A 36 22.76 33.21 -1.76
C LEU A 36 22.59 33.72 -3.19
N ALA A 37 23.53 34.51 -3.69
CA ALA A 37 23.51 34.96 -5.09
C ALA A 37 23.58 33.78 -6.07
N ARG A 38 24.47 32.81 -5.82
CA ARG A 38 24.59 31.58 -6.59
C ARG A 38 23.33 30.71 -6.54
N LEU A 39 22.72 30.61 -5.37
CA LEU A 39 21.45 29.89 -5.21
C LEU A 39 20.31 30.55 -6.00
N ALA A 40 20.25 31.88 -6.04
CA ALA A 40 19.27 32.59 -6.85
C ALA A 40 19.50 32.35 -8.35
N ASP A 41 20.75 32.44 -8.82
CA ASP A 41 21.14 32.17 -10.20
C ASP A 41 20.83 30.70 -10.57
N TYR A 42 21.08 29.77 -9.65
CA TYR A 42 20.76 28.35 -9.84
C TYR A 42 19.25 28.12 -10.04
N ARG A 43 18.42 28.75 -9.17
CA ARG A 43 16.96 28.66 -9.31
C ARG A 43 16.46 29.15 -10.67
N GLU A 44 17.02 30.26 -11.15
CA GLU A 44 16.68 30.80 -12.46
C GLU A 44 17.15 29.88 -13.61
N ALA A 45 18.38 29.36 -13.52
CA ALA A 45 18.95 28.48 -14.53
C ALA A 45 18.26 27.10 -14.59
N ALA A 46 17.86 26.54 -13.43
CA ALA A 46 17.23 25.24 -13.35
C ALA A 46 15.73 25.26 -13.75
N CYS A 47 15.05 26.42 -13.63
CA CYS A 47 13.61 26.58 -13.91
C CYS A 47 13.33 27.76 -14.86
N PRO A 48 13.85 27.78 -16.10
CA PRO A 48 13.79 28.97 -16.96
C PRO A 48 12.36 29.36 -17.41
N SER A 49 11.36 28.53 -17.23
CA SER A 49 9.98 28.76 -17.70
C SER A 49 8.93 28.97 -16.60
N GLY A 50 9.35 29.19 -15.36
CA GLY A 50 8.42 29.47 -14.26
C GLY A 50 7.55 28.29 -13.84
N GLY A 51 7.72 27.12 -14.45
CA GLY A 51 7.10 25.85 -14.08
C GLY A 51 8.04 25.09 -13.14
N SER A 52 7.80 25.19 -11.87
CA SER A 52 8.54 24.54 -10.80
C SER A 52 8.48 23.02 -10.90
N ARG A 53 9.33 22.41 -11.72
CA ARG A 53 9.42 20.94 -11.73
C ARG A 53 10.66 20.36 -11.05
N ASP A 54 11.64 21.18 -10.67
CA ASP A 54 12.83 20.70 -9.97
C ASP A 54 13.42 21.76 -9.03
N SER A 55 12.65 22.15 -8.01
CA SER A 55 13.12 23.03 -6.95
C SER A 55 13.79 22.26 -5.79
N VAL A 56 13.83 20.93 -5.83
CA VAL A 56 14.29 20.06 -4.73
C VAL A 56 15.70 20.44 -4.31
N ASN A 57 16.66 20.49 -5.24
CA ASN A 57 18.04 20.86 -4.93
C ASN A 57 18.15 22.29 -4.41
N ALA A 58 17.38 23.23 -4.97
CA ALA A 58 17.33 24.61 -4.49
C ALA A 58 16.77 24.71 -3.08
N ASP A 59 15.76 23.92 -2.74
CA ASP A 59 15.21 23.86 -1.39
C ASP A 59 16.17 23.18 -0.40
N ILE A 60 16.94 22.15 -0.84
CA ILE A 60 18.01 21.54 -0.05
C ILE A 60 19.08 22.58 0.32
N PHE A 61 19.63 23.30 -0.67
CA PHE A 61 20.64 24.33 -0.42
C PHE A 61 20.10 25.48 0.45
N ALA A 62 18.86 25.91 0.23
CA ALA A 62 18.22 26.91 1.07
C ALA A 62 18.08 26.44 2.52
N ALA A 63 17.69 25.19 2.72
CA ALA A 63 17.58 24.63 4.06
C ALA A 63 18.95 24.51 4.76
N GLN A 64 20.00 24.11 4.04
CA GLN A 64 21.37 24.07 4.57
C GLN A 64 21.87 25.45 5.00
N TYR A 65 21.64 26.49 4.18
CA TYR A 65 21.95 27.86 4.53
C TYR A 65 21.18 28.33 5.77
N LEU A 66 19.88 28.12 5.83
CA LEU A 66 19.02 28.51 6.95
C LEU A 66 19.40 27.81 8.26
N LEU A 67 19.79 26.52 8.19
CA LEU A 67 20.32 25.80 9.34
C LEU A 67 21.63 26.41 9.83
N HIS A 68 22.52 26.87 8.95
CA HIS A 68 23.74 27.55 9.30
C HIS A 68 23.45 28.88 10.04
N GLU A 69 22.44 29.64 9.58
CA GLU A 69 22.00 30.88 10.19
C GLU A 69 21.18 30.67 11.50
N GLY A 70 20.86 29.41 11.85
CA GLY A 70 20.08 29.07 13.04
C GLY A 70 18.56 29.23 12.85
N ASP A 71 18.07 29.39 11.61
CA ASP A 71 16.65 29.50 11.29
C ASP A 71 16.04 28.13 10.99
N ALA A 72 15.81 27.37 12.04
CA ALA A 72 15.31 26.00 11.94
C ALA A 72 13.89 25.92 11.34
N GLU A 73 13.03 26.91 11.59
CA GLU A 73 11.64 26.90 11.13
C GLU A 73 11.58 27.04 9.58
N ASN A 74 12.29 28.00 9.03
CA ASN A 74 12.35 28.18 7.58
C ASN A 74 13.16 27.08 6.88
N ALA A 75 14.19 26.54 7.51
CA ALA A 75 14.91 25.38 7.02
C ALA A 75 13.98 24.16 6.91
N LEU A 76 13.17 23.92 7.92
CA LEU A 76 12.17 22.84 7.92
C LEU A 76 11.14 23.04 6.78
N ALA A 77 10.64 24.26 6.59
CA ALA A 77 9.71 24.56 5.51
C ALA A 77 10.31 24.29 4.10
N CYS A 78 11.61 24.57 3.91
CA CYS A 78 12.32 24.22 2.69
C CYS A 78 12.46 22.69 2.54
N GLY A 79 12.91 22.00 3.57
CA GLY A 79 13.06 20.54 3.57
C GLY A 79 11.74 19.79 3.30
N GLU A 80 10.65 20.23 3.92
CA GLU A 80 9.31 19.62 3.69
C GLU A 80 8.81 19.86 2.27
N ARG A 81 9.10 21.01 1.64
CA ARG A 81 8.79 21.22 0.21
C ARG A 81 9.60 20.29 -0.69
N ALA A 82 10.89 20.11 -0.39
CA ALA A 82 11.74 19.16 -1.09
C ALA A 82 11.21 17.72 -0.94
N TYR A 83 10.83 17.34 0.28
CA TYR A 83 10.25 16.02 0.58
C TYR A 83 8.93 15.80 -0.14
N ALA A 84 8.07 16.80 -0.24
CA ALA A 84 6.80 16.71 -0.97
C ALA A 84 6.99 16.42 -2.47
N GLN A 85 8.12 16.81 -3.04
CA GLN A 85 8.45 16.54 -4.43
C GLN A 85 9.24 15.23 -4.60
N ARG A 86 10.16 14.92 -3.67
CA ARG A 86 11.01 13.71 -3.69
C ARG A 86 11.14 13.13 -2.30
N SER A 87 10.17 12.31 -1.93
CA SER A 87 10.11 11.70 -0.59
C SER A 87 11.16 10.59 -0.38
N VAL A 88 11.65 9.99 -1.47
CA VAL A 88 12.75 9.01 -1.44
C VAL A 88 14.01 9.69 -2.00
N ASN A 89 14.75 10.38 -1.13
CA ASN A 89 15.99 11.05 -1.53
C ASN A 89 16.89 11.26 -0.31
N LEU A 90 18.16 10.82 -0.42
CA LEU A 90 19.14 10.86 0.67
C LEU A 90 19.42 12.28 1.17
N GLU A 91 19.63 13.23 0.28
CA GLU A 91 19.99 14.60 0.65
C GLU A 91 18.80 15.34 1.28
N VAL A 92 17.57 15.04 0.84
CA VAL A 92 16.35 15.53 1.49
C VAL A 92 16.24 14.99 2.91
N TRP A 93 16.51 13.71 3.13
CA TRP A 93 16.48 13.12 4.47
C TRP A 93 17.56 13.69 5.40
N LYS A 94 18.79 13.93 4.88
CA LYS A 94 19.87 14.58 5.66
C LYS A 94 19.47 15.96 6.13
N VAL A 95 18.96 16.78 5.23
CA VAL A 95 18.53 18.15 5.57
C VAL A 95 17.33 18.12 6.54
N LEU A 96 16.34 17.27 6.31
CA LEU A 96 15.19 17.16 7.21
C LEU A 96 15.58 16.63 8.59
N ALA A 97 16.47 15.64 8.68
CA ALA A 97 16.94 15.15 9.97
C ALA A 97 17.58 16.29 10.79
N ALA A 98 18.42 17.12 10.16
CA ALA A 98 19.05 18.25 10.79
C ALA A 98 18.02 19.36 11.17
N ALA A 99 17.08 19.68 10.28
CA ALA A 99 16.07 20.71 10.51
C ALA A 99 15.09 20.31 11.63
N TYR A 100 14.63 19.05 11.64
CA TYR A 100 13.78 18.53 12.71
C TYR A 100 14.50 18.55 14.06
N ALA A 101 15.76 18.11 14.12
CA ALA A 101 16.57 18.14 15.34
C ALA A 101 16.75 19.58 15.86
N ALA A 102 17.07 20.53 14.97
CA ALA A 102 17.20 21.95 15.31
C ALA A 102 15.88 22.57 15.80
N ALA A 103 14.75 22.08 15.32
CA ALA A 103 13.41 22.49 15.75
C ALA A 103 12.91 21.76 17.02
N GLY A 104 13.69 20.84 17.60
CA GLY A 104 13.30 20.04 18.78
C GLY A 104 12.25 18.95 18.44
N ARG A 105 12.16 18.52 17.17
CA ARG A 105 11.26 17.48 16.69
C ARG A 105 12.03 16.16 16.52
N ASP A 106 12.45 15.61 17.65
CA ASP A 106 13.38 14.46 17.68
C ASP A 106 12.81 13.17 17.04
N LEU A 107 11.50 12.94 17.16
CA LEU A 107 10.86 11.75 16.56
C LEU A 107 10.94 11.76 15.03
N GLU A 108 10.66 12.90 14.43
CA GLU A 108 10.74 13.06 12.98
C GLU A 108 12.20 13.03 12.49
N ALA A 109 13.11 13.61 13.26
CA ALA A 109 14.54 13.52 12.95
C ALA A 109 15.02 12.07 12.94
N LEU A 110 14.62 11.27 13.93
CA LEU A 110 14.93 9.84 14.00
C LEU A 110 14.28 9.05 12.87
N THR A 111 13.07 9.42 12.45
CA THR A 111 12.42 8.80 11.28
C THR A 111 13.26 8.99 10.01
N MET A 112 13.75 10.20 9.76
CA MET A 112 14.64 10.47 8.61
C MET A 112 15.94 9.67 8.69
N GLN A 113 16.52 9.56 9.86
CA GLN A 113 17.73 8.76 10.09
C GLN A 113 17.44 7.25 9.90
N GLY A 114 16.26 6.77 10.28
CA GLY A 114 15.80 5.42 10.02
C GLY A 114 15.74 5.12 8.51
N TYR A 115 15.18 6.01 7.72
CA TYR A 115 15.16 5.89 6.25
C TYR A 115 16.57 5.82 5.66
N MET A 116 17.48 6.69 6.13
CA MET A 116 18.89 6.65 5.70
C MET A 116 19.54 5.31 6.04
N HIS A 117 19.32 4.81 7.26
CA HIS A 117 19.89 3.52 7.68
C HIS A 117 19.36 2.35 6.88
N GLY A 118 18.05 2.30 6.62
CA GLY A 118 17.42 1.22 5.88
C GLY A 118 17.83 1.15 4.42
N LEU A 119 17.96 2.30 3.76
CA LEU A 119 18.21 2.36 2.32
C LEU A 119 19.66 2.61 1.96
N TYR A 120 20.40 3.35 2.79
CA TYR A 120 21.80 3.72 2.60
C TYR A 120 22.66 3.34 3.81
N PRO A 121 22.87 2.05 4.09
CA PRO A 121 23.52 1.58 5.31
C PRO A 121 25.01 1.99 5.44
N SER A 122 25.62 2.51 4.38
CA SER A 122 27.00 3.05 4.41
C SER A 122 27.08 4.46 5.00
N GLU A 123 25.96 5.17 5.12
CA GLU A 123 25.92 6.50 5.71
C GLU A 123 26.10 6.44 7.23
N SER A 124 26.90 7.37 7.76
CA SER A 124 27.08 7.46 9.21
C SER A 124 25.85 8.07 9.85
N LEU A 125 25.32 7.41 10.90
CA LEU A 125 24.20 7.91 11.67
C LEU A 125 24.68 8.72 12.86
N SER A 126 24.12 9.92 13.06
CA SER A 126 24.24 10.70 14.26
C SER A 126 22.91 10.67 15.02
N LEU A 127 22.73 9.61 15.82
CA LEU A 127 21.48 9.39 16.54
C LEU A 127 21.46 10.23 17.81
N THR A 128 20.56 11.20 17.90
CA THR A 128 20.18 11.84 19.16
C THR A 128 18.93 11.16 19.68
N VAL A 129 19.07 10.30 20.67
CA VAL A 129 17.93 9.63 21.30
C VAL A 129 17.40 10.52 22.42
N PRO A 130 16.11 10.82 22.47
CA PRO A 130 15.49 11.63 23.54
C PRO A 130 15.76 11.04 24.94
N GLU A 131 15.75 11.90 25.97
CA GLU A 131 15.87 11.45 27.34
C GLU A 131 14.71 10.56 27.78
N ALA A 132 14.89 9.76 28.81
CA ALA A 132 14.16 8.54 29.21
C ALA A 132 12.61 8.50 29.08
N GLY A 133 11.90 9.65 29.03
CA GLY A 133 10.42 9.67 28.96
C GLY A 133 9.84 9.22 27.61
N ASP A 134 10.49 9.59 26.50
CA ASP A 134 10.01 9.36 25.14
C ASP A 134 10.89 8.40 24.34
N GLN A 135 11.88 7.80 25.00
CA GLN A 135 12.88 6.93 24.35
C GLN A 135 12.26 5.77 23.58
N ARG A 136 11.22 5.13 24.12
CA ARG A 136 10.56 4.00 23.47
C ARG A 136 9.89 4.42 22.16
N ALA A 137 9.11 5.50 22.20
CA ALA A 137 8.44 6.01 21.00
C ALA A 137 9.45 6.40 19.91
N ALA A 138 10.56 7.04 20.31
CA ALA A 138 11.65 7.41 19.40
C ALA A 138 12.28 6.18 18.72
N LEU A 139 12.59 5.14 19.48
CA LEU A 139 13.17 3.90 18.99
C LEU A 139 12.18 3.13 18.09
N ASP A 140 10.89 3.17 18.40
CA ASP A 140 9.86 2.55 17.55
C ASP A 140 9.71 3.29 16.21
N HIS A 141 9.72 4.61 16.21
CA HIS A 141 9.74 5.41 14.97
C HIS A 141 10.95 5.10 14.09
N PHE A 142 12.14 5.05 14.70
CA PHE A 142 13.36 4.66 14.00
C PHE A 142 13.27 3.23 13.45
N SER A 143 12.78 2.29 14.27
CA SER A 143 12.64 0.87 13.87
C SER A 143 11.77 0.72 12.65
N LEU A 144 10.58 1.32 12.63
CA LEU A 144 9.68 1.27 11.46
C LEU A 144 10.30 1.89 10.22
N ALA A 145 11.00 3.02 10.38
CA ALA A 145 11.64 3.70 9.26
C ALA A 145 12.83 2.94 8.70
N ALA A 146 13.59 2.24 9.55
CA ALA A 146 14.78 1.49 9.16
C ALA A 146 14.51 0.11 8.55
N ASN A 147 13.27 -0.39 8.68
CA ASN A 147 12.93 -1.72 8.21
C ASN A 147 12.51 -1.73 6.74
N HIS A 148 12.68 -2.89 6.09
CA HIS A 148 12.14 -3.17 4.79
C HIS A 148 10.60 -3.18 4.82
N THR A 149 9.98 -2.75 3.74
CA THR A 149 8.53 -2.78 3.58
C THR A 149 7.91 -4.16 3.79
N ALA A 150 8.62 -5.24 3.42
CA ALA A 150 8.12 -6.60 3.57
C ALA A 150 7.86 -7.01 5.02
N TYR A 151 8.43 -6.32 5.99
CA TYR A 151 8.32 -6.65 7.42
C TYR A 151 7.53 -5.61 8.22
N ALA A 152 7.54 -4.35 7.78
CA ALA A 152 6.81 -3.28 8.44
C ALA A 152 5.29 -3.37 8.12
N PRO A 153 4.43 -2.91 9.01
CA PRO A 153 4.73 -2.46 10.36
C PRO A 153 4.58 -3.56 11.42
N LEU A 154 4.09 -4.74 11.08
CA LEU A 154 3.68 -5.74 12.05
C LEU A 154 4.86 -6.59 12.56
N LEU A 155 5.74 -6.99 11.66
CA LEU A 155 6.95 -7.74 11.96
C LEU A 155 8.17 -6.87 11.62
N THR A 156 8.94 -6.51 12.61
CA THR A 156 9.96 -5.47 12.49
C THR A 156 11.15 -5.79 13.36
N ASP A 157 12.36 -5.50 12.89
CA ASP A 157 13.55 -5.46 13.74
C ASP A 157 13.47 -4.22 14.63
N ARG A 158 12.95 -4.41 15.84
CA ARG A 158 12.84 -3.31 16.81
C ARG A 158 14.18 -2.95 17.38
N VAL A 159 14.44 -1.65 17.42
CA VAL A 159 15.65 -1.12 18.03
C VAL A 159 15.47 -1.01 19.53
N CYS A 160 16.45 -1.51 20.25
CA CYS A 160 16.54 -1.35 21.69
C CYS A 160 17.96 -0.93 22.08
N ILE A 161 18.12 -0.35 23.27
CA ILE A 161 19.45 0.00 23.83
C ILE A 161 19.80 -1.05 24.88
N LYS A 162 20.88 -1.79 24.64
CA LYS A 162 21.46 -2.73 25.62
C LYS A 162 22.94 -2.40 25.81
N ASN A 163 23.34 -2.15 27.06
CA ASN A 163 24.71 -1.75 27.41
C ASN A 163 25.22 -0.55 26.60
N ASP A 164 24.39 0.48 26.45
CA ASP A 164 24.65 1.70 25.69
C ASP A 164 24.93 1.49 24.19
N VAL A 165 24.51 0.33 23.66
CA VAL A 165 24.62 -0.01 22.24
C VAL A 165 23.24 -0.25 21.65
N LEU A 166 23.00 0.32 20.46
CA LEU A 166 21.80 0.03 19.66
C LEU A 166 21.85 -1.40 19.15
N GLN A 167 20.80 -2.14 19.42
CA GLN A 167 20.61 -3.50 18.92
C GLN A 167 19.27 -3.62 18.21
N PHE A 168 19.24 -4.42 17.15
CA PHE A 168 18.04 -4.72 16.41
C PHE A 168 17.57 -6.13 16.81
N GLU A 169 16.33 -6.26 17.27
CA GLU A 169 15.75 -7.52 17.68
C GLU A 169 14.40 -7.68 16.97
N LEU A 170 14.22 -8.81 16.29
CA LEU A 170 12.95 -9.14 15.65
C LEU A 170 11.82 -9.15 16.68
N ASP A 171 10.81 -8.34 16.49
CA ASP A 171 9.66 -8.23 17.38
C ASP A 171 8.40 -7.91 16.57
N ILE A 172 7.26 -7.95 17.22
CA ILE A 172 5.96 -7.59 16.63
C ILE A 172 5.32 -6.46 17.42
N PHE A 173 4.60 -5.59 16.71
CA PHE A 173 3.70 -4.64 17.34
C PHE A 173 2.41 -5.38 17.69
N LEU A 174 2.25 -5.79 18.94
CA LEU A 174 1.07 -6.48 19.42
C LEU A 174 0.66 -5.99 20.81
N GLY A 175 -0.59 -5.59 20.94
CA GLY A 175 -1.10 -4.98 22.15
C GLY A 175 -0.71 -3.53 22.33
N GLU A 176 -0.40 -2.83 21.26
CA GLU A 176 0.05 -1.43 21.25
C GLU A 176 -0.37 -0.70 19.97
N GLU A 177 -0.25 0.62 19.95
CA GLU A 177 -0.48 1.43 18.76
C GLU A 177 0.73 1.37 17.81
N ILE A 178 0.46 1.33 16.49
CA ILE A 178 1.53 1.47 15.50
C ILE A 178 1.93 2.94 15.42
N PRO A 179 3.22 3.27 15.62
CA PRO A 179 3.71 4.62 15.45
C PRO A 179 3.81 4.96 13.95
N LEU A 180 3.05 5.94 13.49
CA LEU A 180 3.01 6.36 12.09
C LEU A 180 3.38 7.84 11.97
N ARG A 181 4.18 8.19 10.94
CA ARG A 181 4.65 9.56 10.73
C ARG A 181 3.50 10.54 10.49
N TYR A 182 2.59 10.18 9.61
CA TYR A 182 1.46 11.04 9.22
C TYR A 182 0.13 10.45 9.67
N CYS A 183 -0.07 10.37 10.98
CA CYS A 183 -1.38 10.05 11.53
C CYS A 183 -2.01 11.30 12.15
N ALA A 184 -3.25 11.56 11.77
CA ALA A 184 -4.06 12.50 12.51
C ALA A 184 -4.23 12.03 13.97
N PRO A 185 -4.27 12.94 14.95
CA PRO A 185 -4.55 12.57 16.33
C PRO A 185 -5.84 11.72 16.42
N GLY A 186 -5.74 10.53 17.02
CA GLY A 186 -6.86 9.58 17.15
C GLY A 186 -7.10 8.66 15.95
N ALA A 187 -6.32 8.78 14.86
CA ALA A 187 -6.44 7.92 13.67
C ALA A 187 -5.48 6.72 13.67
N ARG A 188 -4.82 6.44 14.78
CA ARG A 188 -3.86 5.33 14.91
C ARG A 188 -4.54 3.99 15.02
N HIS A 189 -3.88 2.95 14.49
CA HIS A 189 -4.31 1.59 14.66
C HIS A 189 -3.63 0.95 15.85
N TRP A 190 -4.44 0.32 16.69
CA TRP A 190 -3.98 -0.56 17.77
C TRP A 190 -3.96 -1.99 17.26
N VAL A 191 -2.87 -2.71 17.50
CA VAL A 191 -2.65 -4.05 16.95
C VAL A 191 -3.15 -5.09 17.94
N GLY A 192 -4.21 -5.78 17.57
CA GLY A 192 -4.73 -6.95 18.27
C GLY A 192 -4.44 -8.25 17.54
N THR A 193 -4.90 -9.35 18.13
CA THR A 193 -4.94 -10.67 17.51
C THR A 193 -6.35 -10.94 17.02
N TYR A 194 -6.49 -11.32 15.75
CA TYR A 194 -7.77 -11.77 15.21
C TYR A 194 -8.13 -13.13 15.81
N VAL A 195 -9.32 -13.21 16.37
CA VAL A 195 -9.88 -14.45 16.92
C VAL A 195 -11.10 -14.80 16.08
N ASP A 196 -11.05 -15.97 15.44
CA ASP A 196 -12.19 -16.48 14.69
C ASP A 196 -13.41 -16.69 15.61
N GLU A 197 -14.54 -16.15 15.21
CA GLU A 197 -15.79 -16.29 15.97
C GLU A 197 -16.16 -17.78 16.10
N GLY A 198 -16.58 -18.16 17.31
CA GLY A 198 -17.02 -19.51 17.63
C GLY A 198 -15.91 -20.51 17.99
N PHE A 199 -14.66 -20.15 17.79
CA PHE A 199 -13.53 -20.88 18.35
C PHE A 199 -12.75 -19.95 19.28
N LEU A 200 -12.82 -20.19 20.55
CA LEU A 200 -11.72 -19.82 21.43
C LEU A 200 -10.48 -20.50 20.85
N SER A 201 -9.76 -19.79 20.02
CA SER A 201 -8.48 -20.26 19.58
C SER A 201 -7.69 -20.56 20.85
N ALA A 202 -7.41 -21.85 21.10
CA ALA A 202 -6.54 -22.24 22.20
C ALA A 202 -5.21 -21.46 22.11
N LYS A 203 -4.84 -21.01 20.94
CA LYS A 203 -3.72 -20.13 20.66
C LYS A 203 -3.86 -18.74 21.31
N ALA A 204 -5.03 -18.10 21.26
CA ALA A 204 -5.24 -16.80 21.92
C ALA A 204 -5.18 -16.90 23.46
N LEU A 205 -5.49 -18.07 24.04
CA LEU A 205 -5.46 -18.30 25.48
C LEU A 205 -4.13 -18.82 26.01
N VAL A 206 -3.40 -19.59 25.22
CA VAL A 206 -2.18 -20.31 25.67
C VAL A 206 -0.91 -19.66 25.10
N TYR A 207 -1.04 -18.86 24.06
CA TYR A 207 0.08 -18.33 23.34
C TYR A 207 0.51 -16.99 23.92
N GLU A 208 1.44 -16.99 24.85
CA GLU A 208 2.30 -15.83 25.05
C GLU A 208 3.37 -15.92 23.95
N PRO A 209 3.41 -14.95 23.01
CA PRO A 209 4.49 -14.94 22.06
C PRO A 209 5.80 -14.90 22.84
N ASN A 210 6.60 -15.93 22.67
CA ASN A 210 7.98 -15.88 23.11
C ASN A 210 8.69 -14.92 22.16
N ARG A 211 8.66 -13.62 22.48
CA ARG A 211 9.24 -12.54 21.68
C ARG A 211 10.72 -12.77 21.32
N HIS A 212 11.34 -13.74 21.95
CA HIS A 212 12.74 -14.11 21.76
C HIS A 212 12.93 -15.38 20.91
N ASP A 213 11.86 -16.02 20.47
CA ASP A 213 11.96 -17.18 19.58
C ASP A 213 11.86 -16.74 18.11
N PRO A 214 12.98 -16.73 17.36
CA PRO A 214 12.97 -16.34 15.94
C PRO A 214 12.16 -17.33 15.07
N PHE A 215 11.85 -18.53 15.56
CA PHE A 215 11.03 -19.51 14.86
C PHE A 215 9.53 -19.34 15.09
N PHE A 216 9.14 -18.44 15.99
CA PHE A 216 7.74 -18.10 16.27
C PHE A 216 6.97 -17.69 15.00
N PHE A 217 7.65 -17.02 14.09
CA PHE A 217 7.07 -16.44 12.87
C PHE A 217 7.16 -17.38 11.65
N ILE A 218 7.72 -18.56 11.76
CA ILE A 218 7.86 -19.48 10.62
C ILE A 218 6.52 -20.05 10.17
N ASN A 219 5.52 -20.10 11.06
CA ASN A 219 4.19 -20.53 10.70
C ASN A 219 3.27 -19.33 10.46
N ASP A 220 3.33 -18.77 9.27
CA ASP A 220 2.61 -17.56 8.82
C ASP A 220 1.09 -17.60 9.07
N ARG A 221 0.54 -18.79 9.24
CA ARG A 221 -0.90 -18.99 9.48
C ARG A 221 -1.28 -18.90 10.97
N ASP A 222 -0.30 -18.92 11.86
CA ASP A 222 -0.58 -19.01 13.30
C ASP A 222 -0.88 -17.65 13.93
N VAL A 223 -0.50 -16.56 13.28
CA VAL A 223 -0.79 -15.21 13.76
C VAL A 223 -1.53 -14.42 12.69
N THR A 224 -2.78 -14.10 12.99
CA THR A 224 -3.56 -13.14 12.22
C THR A 224 -3.76 -11.90 13.08
N PHE A 225 -3.39 -10.75 12.55
CA PHE A 225 -3.51 -9.48 13.23
C PHE A 225 -4.89 -8.85 12.96
N ASP A 226 -5.43 -8.22 13.98
CA ASP A 226 -6.65 -7.41 13.92
C ASP A 226 -6.30 -5.99 14.34
N LEU A 227 -6.12 -5.12 13.35
CA LEU A 227 -5.80 -3.73 13.59
C LEU A 227 -7.08 -2.92 13.59
N GLN A 228 -7.37 -2.33 14.73
CA GLN A 228 -8.52 -1.45 14.90
C GLN A 228 -8.06 -0.01 15.06
N LYS A 229 -8.78 0.92 14.45
CA LYS A 229 -8.64 2.34 14.73
C LYS A 229 -9.08 2.58 16.18
N ALA A 230 -8.12 2.60 17.08
CA ALA A 230 -8.34 2.61 18.51
C ALA A 230 -7.25 3.39 19.24
N ARG A 231 -7.54 3.80 20.47
CA ARG A 231 -6.60 4.44 21.39
C ARG A 231 -6.48 3.63 22.67
N GLU A 232 -5.32 3.69 23.30
CA GLU A 232 -5.13 3.16 24.63
C GLU A 232 -5.79 4.06 25.68
N ALA A 233 -6.39 3.45 26.69
CA ALA A 233 -7.06 4.10 27.78
C ALA A 233 -6.70 3.42 29.12
N THR A 234 -6.75 4.18 30.21
CA THR A 234 -6.53 3.71 31.58
C THR A 234 -7.66 4.19 32.48
N GLY A 235 -8.06 3.34 33.43
CA GLY A 235 -9.09 3.70 34.41
C GLY A 235 -10.49 3.76 33.77
N ALA A 236 -11.11 4.94 33.71
CA ALA A 236 -12.47 5.12 33.22
C ALA A 236 -12.50 6.00 31.93
N VAL A 237 -13.29 5.56 30.97
CA VAL A 237 -13.55 6.28 29.71
C VAL A 237 -15.05 6.47 29.50
N ARG A 238 -15.47 7.72 29.31
CA ARG A 238 -16.85 8.06 28.96
C ARG A 238 -17.03 8.01 27.45
N ILE A 239 -18.08 7.33 27.00
CA ILE A 239 -18.59 7.32 25.64
C ILE A 239 -19.93 8.05 25.63
N ASP A 240 -19.96 9.22 25.01
CA ASP A 240 -21.18 10.01 24.90
C ASP A 240 -21.82 9.74 23.54
N LEU A 241 -23.10 9.36 23.56
CA LEU A 241 -23.91 9.12 22.38
C LEU A 241 -25.01 10.16 22.27
N PRO A 242 -25.28 10.71 21.08
CA PRO A 242 -26.49 11.47 20.83
C PRO A 242 -27.74 10.62 21.07
N GLU A 243 -28.87 11.27 21.39
CA GLU A 243 -30.16 10.61 21.47
C GLU A 243 -30.48 9.85 20.17
N ASP A 244 -31.12 8.72 20.27
CA ASP A 244 -31.50 7.83 19.16
C ASP A 244 -30.30 7.33 18.31
N THR A 245 -29.10 7.30 18.90
CA THR A 245 -27.91 6.77 18.24
C THR A 245 -27.46 5.48 18.91
N SER A 246 -27.36 4.40 18.12
CA SER A 246 -26.74 3.14 18.54
C SER A 246 -25.39 2.98 17.85
N VAL A 247 -24.42 2.43 18.59
CA VAL A 247 -23.09 2.14 18.07
C VAL A 247 -22.63 0.75 18.48
N VAL A 248 -21.66 0.22 17.72
CA VAL A 248 -20.84 -0.90 18.16
C VAL A 248 -19.45 -0.35 18.48
N LEU A 249 -18.95 -0.64 19.68
CA LEU A 249 -17.68 -0.17 20.19
C LEU A 249 -16.70 -1.34 20.31
N PRO A 250 -15.61 -1.38 19.53
CA PRO A 250 -14.52 -2.36 19.72
C PRO A 250 -13.73 -2.03 20.99
N VAL A 251 -13.44 -3.04 21.80
CA VAL A 251 -12.60 -2.92 23.00
C VAL A 251 -11.70 -4.13 23.16
N ALA A 252 -10.46 -3.96 23.61
CA ALA A 252 -9.53 -5.07 23.84
C ALA A 252 -8.72 -4.85 25.11
N GLY A 253 -8.39 -5.92 25.82
CA GLY A 253 -7.53 -5.89 26.99
C GLY A 253 -6.06 -6.05 26.63
N THR A 254 -5.20 -5.72 27.59
CA THR A 254 -3.75 -5.98 27.54
C THR A 254 -3.33 -7.17 28.41
N ARG A 255 -4.24 -7.72 29.19
CA ARG A 255 -4.04 -8.90 30.03
C ARG A 255 -5.10 -9.97 29.80
N THR A 256 -4.75 -11.21 30.11
CA THR A 256 -5.69 -12.33 30.14
C THR A 256 -6.68 -12.15 31.30
N TYR A 257 -7.97 -12.27 31.03
CA TYR A 257 -9.04 -12.06 32.03
C TYR A 257 -8.96 -10.70 32.74
N GLN A 258 -8.73 -9.63 31.97
CA GLN A 258 -8.64 -8.27 32.51
C GLN A 258 -10.02 -7.82 33.02
N ASP A 259 -10.11 -7.41 34.29
CA ASP A 259 -11.35 -6.92 34.89
C ASP A 259 -11.84 -5.69 34.13
N PHE A 260 -13.12 -5.71 33.76
CA PHE A 260 -13.75 -4.67 32.97
C PHE A 260 -15.22 -4.49 33.35
N SER A 261 -15.69 -3.27 33.26
CA SER A 261 -17.10 -2.99 33.47
C SER A 261 -17.61 -1.90 32.55
N VAL A 262 -18.88 -2.00 32.19
CA VAL A 262 -19.64 -0.97 31.47
C VAL A 262 -20.72 -0.45 32.37
N GLN A 263 -20.82 0.86 32.54
CA GLN A 263 -21.86 1.51 33.34
C GLN A 263 -22.65 2.47 32.44
N ASN A 264 -23.95 2.34 32.43
CA ASN A 264 -24.89 3.23 31.77
C ASN A 264 -26.06 3.61 32.71
N ALA A 265 -27.11 4.25 32.18
CA ALA A 265 -28.28 4.63 32.98
C ALA A 265 -29.04 3.41 33.55
N ALA A 266 -29.03 2.28 32.87
CA ALA A 266 -29.72 1.06 33.29
C ALA A 266 -28.96 0.28 34.38
N GLY A 267 -27.66 0.45 34.54
CA GLY A 267 -26.87 -0.24 35.56
C GLY A 267 -25.38 -0.40 35.23
N ALA A 268 -24.73 -1.26 36.00
CA ALA A 268 -23.34 -1.63 35.84
C ALA A 268 -23.24 -3.12 35.41
N TYR A 269 -22.46 -3.36 34.38
CA TYR A 269 -22.27 -4.66 33.78
C TYR A 269 -20.76 -5.07 33.88
N PRO A 270 -20.42 -5.90 34.89
CA PRO A 270 -19.06 -6.40 35.04
C PRO A 270 -18.77 -7.50 34.01
N GLY A 271 -17.52 -7.60 33.58
CA GLY A 271 -17.05 -8.60 32.63
C GLY A 271 -15.53 -8.67 32.57
N TYR A 272 -15.02 -9.31 31.56
CA TYR A 272 -13.60 -9.44 31.31
C TYR A 272 -13.25 -9.09 29.87
N LEU A 273 -12.08 -8.49 29.65
CA LEU A 273 -11.50 -8.34 28.34
C LEU A 273 -10.48 -9.46 28.05
N GLY A 274 -10.44 -9.89 26.80
CA GLY A 274 -9.40 -10.79 26.31
C GLY A 274 -8.10 -10.04 26.05
N LYS A 275 -6.95 -10.69 26.29
CA LYS A 275 -5.65 -10.14 25.95
C LYS A 275 -5.53 -9.99 24.44
N TRP A 276 -5.39 -8.76 23.99
CA TRP A 276 -5.20 -8.37 22.57
C TRP A 276 -6.32 -8.78 21.61
N ALA A 277 -7.43 -9.32 22.10
CA ALA A 277 -8.57 -9.71 21.29
C ALA A 277 -9.70 -8.69 21.46
N PHE A 278 -10.20 -8.16 20.33
CA PHE A 278 -11.31 -7.22 20.34
C PHE A 278 -12.64 -7.92 20.64
N SER A 279 -13.35 -7.36 21.60
CA SER A 279 -14.77 -7.61 21.84
C SER A 279 -15.59 -6.42 21.33
N TYR A 280 -16.81 -6.67 20.87
CA TYR A 280 -17.65 -5.64 20.26
C TYR A 280 -18.87 -5.40 21.17
N LEU A 281 -18.96 -4.20 21.71
CA LEU A 281 -20.02 -3.81 22.63
C LEU A 281 -21.05 -2.97 21.88
N ARG A 282 -22.31 -3.42 21.84
CA ARG A 282 -23.42 -2.59 21.38
C ARG A 282 -23.83 -1.64 22.49
N LEU A 283 -23.81 -0.36 22.20
CA LEU A 283 -24.25 0.71 23.08
C LEU A 283 -25.41 1.46 22.41
N ASP A 284 -26.55 1.47 23.09
CA ASP A 284 -27.77 2.18 22.66
C ASP A 284 -27.98 3.48 23.46
N GLU A 285 -27.09 3.77 24.40
CA GLU A 285 -27.03 4.99 25.20
C GLU A 285 -25.61 5.26 25.68
N SER A 286 -25.36 6.47 26.15
CA SER A 286 -24.05 6.86 26.69
C SER A 286 -23.62 5.94 27.84
N ALA A 287 -22.35 5.55 27.84
CA ALA A 287 -21.82 4.62 28.82
C ALA A 287 -20.42 5.02 29.31
N THR A 288 -20.03 4.53 30.48
CA THR A 288 -18.68 4.63 31.01
C THR A 288 -18.07 3.24 31.04
N LEU A 289 -16.93 3.09 30.38
CA LEU A 289 -16.10 1.90 30.37
C LEU A 289 -15.06 2.03 31.47
N ARG A 290 -14.73 0.94 32.17
CA ARG A 290 -13.75 0.99 33.26
C ARG A 290 -12.95 -0.30 33.34
N SER A 291 -11.61 -0.13 33.45
CA SER A 291 -10.67 -1.16 33.85
C SER A 291 -9.60 -0.53 34.73
N ASP A 292 -9.47 -1.02 35.98
CA ASP A 292 -8.56 -0.42 36.96
C ASP A 292 -7.25 -1.21 37.08
N ASP A 293 -7.17 -2.42 36.53
CA ASP A 293 -6.05 -3.32 36.72
C ASP A 293 -4.98 -3.22 35.59
N ALA A 294 -5.38 -2.74 34.41
CA ALA A 294 -4.46 -2.56 33.28
C ALA A 294 -5.03 -1.59 32.22
N PRO A 295 -4.17 -1.04 31.33
CA PRO A 295 -4.60 -0.31 30.15
C PRO A 295 -5.47 -1.19 29.24
N PHE A 296 -6.34 -0.59 28.44
CA PHE A 296 -7.17 -1.26 27.45
C PHE A 296 -7.37 -0.41 26.20
N ALA A 297 -7.59 -1.05 25.07
CA ALA A 297 -7.87 -0.36 23.82
C ALA A 297 -9.36 -0.04 23.71
N VAL A 298 -9.66 1.18 23.25
CA VAL A 298 -11.02 1.66 22.95
C VAL A 298 -11.09 2.09 21.50
N GLY A 299 -11.83 1.35 20.69
CA GLY A 299 -11.99 1.60 19.26
C GLY A 299 -12.87 2.80 18.95
N THR A 300 -12.85 3.24 17.71
CA THR A 300 -13.77 4.23 17.18
C THR A 300 -15.20 3.64 17.17
N PRO A 301 -16.22 4.33 17.68
CA PRO A 301 -17.59 3.86 17.65
C PRO A 301 -18.09 3.66 16.21
N ILE A 302 -18.59 2.48 15.90
CA ILE A 302 -19.21 2.13 14.61
C ILE A 302 -20.70 2.44 14.71
N ARG A 303 -21.15 3.45 13.98
CA ARG A 303 -22.57 3.87 14.02
C ARG A 303 -23.44 2.85 13.31
N LEU A 304 -24.51 2.40 14.00
CA LEU A 304 -25.55 1.56 13.42
C LEU A 304 -26.58 2.45 12.69
N GLY A 305 -26.95 2.06 11.49
CA GLY A 305 -27.92 2.73 10.65
C GLY A 305 -27.37 3.08 9.26
N HIS A 306 -28.21 2.86 8.24
CA HIS A 306 -27.89 3.26 6.86
C HIS A 306 -28.16 4.74 6.65
N SER A 307 -27.35 5.35 5.78
CA SER A 307 -27.59 6.69 5.27
C SER A 307 -28.30 6.63 3.90
N PRO A 308 -29.35 7.44 3.67
CA PRO A 308 -30.00 7.50 2.37
C PRO A 308 -29.10 8.11 1.26
N HIS A 309 -27.95 8.67 1.63
CA HIS A 309 -27.00 9.31 0.71
C HIS A 309 -25.82 8.40 0.35
N ARG A 310 -25.78 7.17 0.86
CA ARG A 310 -24.69 6.21 0.62
C ARG A 310 -25.23 4.88 0.10
N ARG A 311 -24.41 4.17 -0.63
CA ARG A 311 -24.64 2.75 -0.92
C ARG A 311 -24.42 1.95 0.37
N LYS A 312 -25.18 0.89 0.58
CA LYS A 312 -25.00 0.07 1.78
C LYS A 312 -23.68 -0.69 1.77
N VAL A 313 -23.23 -1.12 0.57
CA VAL A 313 -21.96 -1.84 0.40
C VAL A 313 -21.21 -1.32 -0.82
N VAL A 314 -19.96 -0.95 -0.62
CA VAL A 314 -18.97 -0.72 -1.67
C VAL A 314 -17.84 -1.72 -1.44
N LEU A 315 -17.70 -2.68 -2.34
CA LEU A 315 -16.80 -3.82 -2.19
C LEU A 315 -15.75 -3.83 -3.30
N ASN A 316 -14.50 -3.70 -2.93
CA ASN A 316 -13.34 -3.83 -3.78
C ASN A 316 -12.74 -5.23 -3.62
N LEU A 317 -12.81 -6.06 -4.66
CA LEU A 317 -12.29 -7.43 -4.71
C LEU A 317 -10.96 -7.43 -5.47
N LEU A 318 -9.86 -7.31 -4.76
CA LEU A 318 -8.50 -7.38 -5.32
C LEU A 318 -8.05 -8.84 -5.39
N ILE A 319 -7.77 -9.32 -6.59
CA ILE A 319 -7.15 -10.62 -6.85
C ILE A 319 -5.74 -10.38 -7.38
N ASP A 320 -4.77 -10.46 -6.47
CA ASP A 320 -3.37 -10.15 -6.71
C ASP A 320 -2.81 -10.97 -7.88
N GLY A 321 -2.22 -10.27 -8.84
CA GLY A 321 -1.56 -10.87 -9.99
C GLY A 321 -2.47 -11.57 -11.01
N MET A 322 -3.78 -11.34 -10.99
CA MET A 322 -4.69 -11.98 -11.95
C MET A 322 -4.55 -11.39 -13.36
N CYS A 323 -3.81 -12.08 -14.19
CA CYS A 323 -3.48 -11.71 -15.56
C CYS A 323 -4.65 -11.88 -16.52
N ARG A 324 -5.19 -10.77 -17.09
CA ARG A 324 -6.31 -10.81 -18.03
C ARG A 324 -6.07 -11.70 -19.25
N PRO A 325 -4.93 -11.61 -19.97
CA PRO A 325 -4.65 -12.48 -21.12
C PRO A 325 -4.67 -13.98 -20.78
N ALA A 326 -4.14 -14.37 -19.62
CA ALA A 326 -4.12 -15.77 -19.20
C ALA A 326 -5.49 -16.27 -18.74
N VAL A 327 -6.27 -15.41 -18.06
CA VAL A 327 -7.56 -15.78 -17.45
C VAL A 327 -8.71 -15.71 -18.44
N ARG A 328 -8.68 -14.79 -19.41
CA ARG A 328 -9.77 -14.58 -20.38
C ARG A 328 -10.26 -15.86 -21.06
N PRO A 329 -9.41 -16.74 -21.61
CA PRO A 329 -9.86 -17.99 -22.25
C PRO A 329 -10.41 -19.01 -21.26
N LEU A 330 -10.11 -18.88 -19.97
CA LEU A 330 -10.49 -19.82 -18.91
C LEU A 330 -11.69 -19.31 -18.09
N PHE A 331 -12.07 -18.04 -18.25
CA PHE A 331 -12.91 -17.31 -17.30
C PHE A 331 -14.27 -17.99 -17.09
N ALA A 332 -15.00 -18.27 -18.19
CA ALA A 332 -16.33 -18.87 -18.08
C ALA A 332 -16.30 -20.32 -17.53
N GLU A 333 -15.23 -21.05 -17.78
CA GLU A 333 -15.08 -22.46 -17.34
C GLU A 333 -14.65 -22.54 -15.87
N TYR A 334 -13.69 -21.71 -15.44
CA TYR A 334 -13.05 -21.83 -14.14
C TYR A 334 -13.61 -20.86 -13.09
N MET A 335 -14.27 -19.78 -13.55
CA MET A 335 -14.87 -18.75 -12.68
C MET A 335 -16.35 -18.48 -13.04
N PRO A 336 -17.23 -19.50 -13.12
CA PRO A 336 -18.60 -19.35 -13.61
C PRO A 336 -19.49 -18.47 -12.73
N ARG A 337 -19.26 -18.42 -11.39
CA ARG A 337 -20.06 -17.59 -10.50
C ARG A 337 -19.72 -16.11 -10.67
N ILE A 338 -18.43 -15.80 -10.73
CA ILE A 338 -17.93 -14.45 -10.96
C ILE A 338 -18.35 -13.98 -12.37
N ALA A 339 -18.19 -14.83 -13.40
CA ALA A 339 -18.61 -14.52 -14.75
C ALA A 339 -20.11 -14.20 -14.84
N ARG A 340 -20.97 -15.00 -14.19
CA ARG A 340 -22.43 -14.76 -14.13
C ARG A 340 -22.75 -13.43 -13.45
N PHE A 341 -22.09 -13.12 -12.35
CA PHE A 341 -22.33 -11.89 -11.62
C PHE A 341 -22.00 -10.67 -12.47
N PHE A 342 -20.78 -10.60 -13.01
CA PHE A 342 -20.32 -9.45 -13.77
C PHE A 342 -20.86 -9.38 -15.22
N ALA A 343 -21.50 -10.43 -15.72
CA ALA A 343 -22.23 -10.34 -16.99
C ALA A 343 -23.37 -9.29 -17.00
N ARG A 344 -23.79 -8.84 -15.81
CA ARG A 344 -24.78 -7.77 -15.63
C ARG A 344 -24.15 -6.40 -15.33
N GLY A 345 -22.85 -6.27 -15.35
CA GLY A 345 -22.11 -5.02 -15.12
C GLY A 345 -21.31 -4.61 -16.34
N VAL A 346 -20.17 -3.97 -16.08
CA VAL A 346 -19.18 -3.56 -17.06
C VAL A 346 -17.94 -4.44 -16.94
N ILE A 347 -17.44 -4.95 -18.06
CA ILE A 347 -16.19 -5.71 -18.18
C ILE A 347 -15.26 -4.95 -19.12
N PHE A 348 -14.05 -4.61 -18.64
CA PHE A 348 -13.01 -3.94 -19.41
C PHE A 348 -12.06 -4.98 -20.03
N GLU A 349 -11.96 -4.98 -21.36
CA GLU A 349 -11.09 -5.91 -22.09
C GLU A 349 -9.64 -5.42 -22.20
N ASN A 350 -9.43 -4.10 -22.15
CA ASN A 350 -8.14 -3.43 -22.31
C ASN A 350 -7.76 -2.60 -21.07
N HIS A 351 -7.71 -3.27 -19.91
CA HIS A 351 -7.28 -2.67 -18.66
C HIS A 351 -5.81 -3.01 -18.38
N PHE A 352 -5.01 -1.98 -18.06
CA PHE A 352 -3.58 -2.13 -17.79
C PHE A 352 -3.20 -1.61 -16.43
N SER A 353 -2.36 -2.38 -15.72
CA SER A 353 -1.73 -1.92 -14.49
C SER A 353 -0.66 -0.88 -14.79
N VAL A 354 -0.43 -0.02 -13.80
CA VAL A 354 0.62 1.01 -13.86
C VAL A 354 2.02 0.45 -13.70
N SER A 355 2.14 -0.74 -13.13
CA SER A 355 3.41 -1.44 -12.92
C SER A 355 3.19 -2.96 -12.91
N GLU A 356 4.28 -3.70 -12.84
CA GLU A 356 4.32 -5.17 -12.86
C GLU A 356 4.23 -5.83 -11.50
N TYR A 357 4.14 -5.05 -10.40
CA TYR A 357 4.10 -5.56 -9.02
C TYR A 357 3.25 -4.69 -8.10
N THR A 358 2.87 -5.25 -6.95
CA THR A 358 1.86 -4.70 -6.04
C THR A 358 2.28 -3.36 -5.43
N LEU A 359 3.57 -3.19 -5.06
CA LEU A 359 4.03 -2.03 -4.29
C LEU A 359 3.70 -0.69 -4.97
N PRO A 360 3.98 -0.44 -6.26
CA PRO A 360 3.57 0.80 -6.94
C PRO A 360 2.12 0.78 -7.42
N SER A 361 1.56 -0.42 -7.69
CA SER A 361 0.23 -0.55 -8.30
C SER A 361 -0.89 -0.23 -7.32
N LEU A 362 -0.82 -0.75 -6.09
CA LEU A 362 -1.89 -0.55 -5.11
C LEU A 362 -2.06 0.92 -4.68
N PRO A 363 -1.00 1.68 -4.35
CA PRO A 363 -1.15 3.11 -4.12
C PRO A 363 -1.71 3.88 -5.31
N SER A 364 -1.37 3.45 -6.54
CA SER A 364 -1.91 4.08 -7.76
C SER A 364 -3.41 3.84 -7.91
N ILE A 365 -3.90 2.64 -7.59
CA ILE A 365 -5.33 2.31 -7.55
C ILE A 365 -6.03 3.16 -6.47
N GLU A 366 -5.48 3.19 -5.27
CA GLU A 366 -6.08 3.84 -4.11
C GLU A 366 -6.07 5.38 -4.17
N THR A 367 -5.23 5.99 -5.02
CA THR A 367 -5.06 7.45 -5.09
C THR A 367 -5.33 8.06 -6.45
N GLY A 368 -5.50 7.24 -7.49
CA GLY A 368 -5.63 7.71 -8.87
C GLY A 368 -4.36 8.34 -9.44
N ARG A 369 -3.16 8.01 -8.88
CA ARG A 369 -1.88 8.64 -9.25
C ARG A 369 -0.87 7.60 -9.70
N TYR A 370 -0.06 7.95 -10.72
CA TYR A 370 1.05 7.08 -11.14
C TYR A 370 2.17 6.98 -10.09
N PRO A 371 3.03 5.94 -10.16
CA PRO A 371 4.11 5.71 -9.19
C PRO A 371 5.09 6.88 -9.04
N TYR A 372 5.33 7.67 -10.07
CA TYR A 372 6.20 8.83 -9.99
C TYR A 372 5.59 9.99 -9.18
N HIS A 373 4.27 10.02 -9.00
CA HIS A 373 3.59 10.97 -8.09
C HIS A 373 3.46 10.41 -6.67
N THR A 374 3.15 9.12 -6.51
CA THR A 374 3.07 8.49 -5.19
C THR A 374 4.44 8.27 -4.57
N GLN A 375 5.47 8.10 -5.39
CA GLN A 375 6.85 7.75 -5.04
C GLN A 375 6.98 6.45 -4.24
N VAL A 376 6.02 5.55 -4.39
CA VAL A 376 6.03 4.22 -3.76
C VAL A 376 6.47 3.21 -4.81
N PHE A 377 7.74 2.78 -4.77
CA PHE A 377 8.33 1.87 -5.76
C PHE A 377 9.49 1.01 -5.22
N ASN A 378 10.10 1.38 -4.08
CA ASN A 378 11.27 0.68 -3.55
C ASN A 378 10.87 -0.24 -2.41
N GLU A 379 10.98 -1.56 -2.61
CA GLU A 379 10.62 -2.56 -1.60
C GLU A 379 11.51 -2.54 -0.35
N LYS A 380 12.67 -1.91 -0.41
CA LYS A 380 13.57 -1.74 0.73
C LYS A 380 13.19 -0.55 1.62
N HIS A 381 12.25 0.28 1.19
CA HIS A 381 11.87 1.50 1.89
C HIS A 381 10.47 1.42 2.45
N ASN A 382 10.30 1.74 3.74
CA ASN A 382 8.98 1.81 4.36
C ASN A 382 8.28 3.13 3.97
N HIS A 383 7.59 3.10 2.85
CA HIS A 383 6.90 4.26 2.30
C HIS A 383 5.74 4.73 3.18
N VAL A 384 5.62 6.05 3.28
CA VAL A 384 4.46 6.70 3.87
C VAL A 384 3.95 7.74 2.87
N LEU A 385 2.74 7.55 2.38
CA LEU A 385 2.09 8.52 1.48
C LEU A 385 1.97 9.89 2.15
N LEU A 386 2.27 10.95 1.39
CA LEU A 386 2.09 12.32 1.86
C LEU A 386 0.64 12.58 2.29
N PRO A 387 0.40 13.38 3.33
CA PRO A 387 -0.96 13.71 3.78
C PRO A 387 -1.84 14.39 2.71
N SER A 388 -1.20 15.08 1.75
CA SER A 388 -1.88 15.71 0.61
C SER A 388 -2.41 14.70 -0.42
N ILE A 389 -1.89 13.47 -0.41
CA ILE A 389 -2.35 12.39 -1.28
C ILE A 389 -3.41 11.59 -0.52
N ARG A 390 -4.67 11.80 -0.87
CA ARG A 390 -5.80 11.12 -0.24
C ARG A 390 -6.00 9.73 -0.84
N THR A 391 -6.35 8.77 0.02
CA THR A 391 -6.68 7.39 -0.39
C THR A 391 -8.20 7.21 -0.54
N LEU A 392 -8.63 6.21 -1.31
CA LEU A 392 -10.04 5.82 -1.40
C LEU A 392 -10.67 5.59 -0.02
N ALA A 393 -9.95 4.89 0.86
CA ALA A 393 -10.47 4.60 2.19
C ALA A 393 -10.63 5.87 3.04
N GLU A 394 -9.77 6.88 2.88
CA GLU A 394 -9.95 8.18 3.55
C GLU A 394 -11.18 8.92 3.03
N GLU A 395 -11.41 8.93 1.70
CA GLU A 395 -12.61 9.55 1.11
C GLU A 395 -13.88 8.83 1.58
N MET A 396 -13.87 7.51 1.56
CA MET A 396 -15.02 6.72 2.01
C MET A 396 -15.27 6.87 3.52
N SER A 397 -14.22 6.96 4.34
CA SER A 397 -14.34 7.24 5.78
C SER A 397 -14.94 8.62 6.04
N ASP A 398 -14.57 9.65 5.27
CA ASP A 398 -15.12 11.00 5.38
C ASP A 398 -16.60 11.05 4.96
N LEU A 399 -17.01 10.20 4.00
CA LEU A 399 -18.43 10.00 3.68
C LEU A 399 -19.19 9.29 4.80
N GLY A 400 -18.50 8.65 5.75
CA GLY A 400 -19.06 7.97 6.90
C GLY A 400 -19.31 6.47 6.72
N TYR A 401 -18.60 5.83 5.78
CA TYR A 401 -18.56 4.37 5.68
C TYR A 401 -17.72 3.78 6.81
N TYR A 402 -18.05 2.57 7.22
CA TYR A 402 -17.16 1.72 8.00
C TYR A 402 -16.18 1.03 7.04
N CYS A 403 -14.93 1.45 7.11
CA CYS A 403 -13.91 1.02 6.17
C CYS A 403 -13.13 -0.18 6.72
N THR A 404 -13.19 -1.32 6.03
CA THR A 404 -12.55 -2.57 6.47
C THR A 404 -11.69 -3.19 5.38
N ALA A 405 -10.61 -3.87 5.78
CA ALA A 405 -9.71 -4.53 4.84
C ALA A 405 -9.26 -5.91 5.35
N PRO A 406 -9.94 -7.01 4.99
CA PRO A 406 -9.38 -8.35 5.08
C PRO A 406 -8.35 -8.56 3.97
N LEU A 407 -7.06 -8.49 4.35
CA LEU A 407 -5.91 -8.52 3.44
C LEU A 407 -5.29 -9.89 3.33
N ALA A 408 -4.84 -10.25 2.13
CA ALA A 408 -4.18 -11.52 1.84
C ALA A 408 -2.80 -11.65 2.50
N THR A 409 -2.14 -10.53 2.78
CA THR A 409 -0.77 -10.51 3.30
C THR A 409 -0.48 -9.24 4.07
N GLY A 410 0.39 -9.32 5.07
CA GLY A 410 0.91 -8.17 5.82
C GLY A 410 1.67 -7.18 4.95
N GLN A 411 2.20 -7.62 3.84
CA GLN A 411 2.89 -6.75 2.87
C GLN A 411 1.99 -5.66 2.27
N SER A 412 0.67 -5.82 2.28
CA SER A 412 -0.25 -4.78 1.81
C SER A 412 -0.17 -3.48 2.62
N PHE A 413 0.42 -3.50 3.81
CA PHE A 413 0.67 -2.30 4.62
C PHE A 413 1.75 -1.39 4.05
N TYR A 414 2.75 -1.95 3.41
CA TYR A 414 3.89 -1.18 2.92
C TYR A 414 3.52 -0.19 1.81
N THR A 415 2.37 -0.38 1.19
CA THR A 415 1.88 0.50 0.12
C THR A 415 1.37 1.85 0.63
N GLY A 416 1.31 2.06 1.95
CA GLY A 416 0.79 3.28 2.56
C GLY A 416 -0.72 3.46 2.45
N VAL A 417 -1.45 2.46 1.95
CA VAL A 417 -2.91 2.55 1.70
C VAL A 417 -3.79 2.22 2.90
N TYR A 418 -3.20 1.85 4.03
CA TYR A 418 -3.94 1.55 5.27
C TYR A 418 -4.66 2.77 5.89
N ARG A 419 -4.32 3.98 5.48
CA ARG A 419 -4.99 5.20 5.96
C ARG A 419 -6.46 5.20 5.52
N GLY A 420 -7.34 5.61 6.43
CA GLY A 420 -8.78 5.64 6.21
C GLY A 420 -9.51 4.37 6.67
N TYR A 421 -8.85 3.22 6.74
CA TYR A 421 -9.49 1.99 7.24
C TYR A 421 -9.69 2.05 8.74
N ASP A 422 -10.88 1.62 9.21
CA ASP A 422 -11.22 1.49 10.62
C ASP A 422 -10.74 0.16 11.18
N ARG A 423 -10.79 -0.90 10.34
CA ARG A 423 -10.33 -2.25 10.69
C ARG A 423 -9.57 -2.91 9.56
N ILE A 424 -8.41 -3.48 9.88
CA ILE A 424 -7.60 -4.25 8.95
C ILE A 424 -7.30 -5.61 9.58
N ILE A 425 -7.64 -6.69 8.86
CA ILE A 425 -7.31 -8.06 9.27
C ILE A 425 -6.24 -8.57 8.32
N SER A 426 -5.09 -8.95 8.84
CA SER A 426 -3.94 -9.35 8.01
C SER A 426 -3.15 -10.48 8.63
N THR A 427 -2.67 -11.38 7.79
CA THR A 427 -1.69 -12.41 8.15
C THR A 427 -0.29 -11.96 7.74
N HIS A 428 0.74 -12.55 8.34
CA HIS A 428 2.12 -12.32 7.88
C HIS A 428 2.36 -12.95 6.50
N GLY A 429 1.82 -14.14 6.25
CA GLY A 429 1.91 -14.82 4.96
C GLY A 429 0.70 -14.58 4.05
N PHE A 430 0.58 -15.38 3.00
CA PHE A 430 -0.57 -15.30 2.08
C PHE A 430 -1.80 -15.97 2.68
N GLN A 431 -2.88 -15.20 2.76
CA GLN A 431 -4.18 -15.70 3.14
C GLN A 431 -4.89 -16.34 1.94
N PRO A 432 -5.36 -17.60 2.05
CA PRO A 432 -6.18 -18.21 1.02
C PRO A 432 -7.51 -17.47 0.83
N ALA A 433 -8.03 -17.47 -0.40
CA ALA A 433 -9.28 -16.79 -0.74
C ALA A 433 -10.46 -17.17 0.16
N TYR A 434 -10.56 -18.43 0.59
CA TYR A 434 -11.66 -18.88 1.44
C TYR A 434 -11.63 -18.30 2.86
N GLU A 435 -10.44 -18.09 3.44
CA GLU A 435 -10.33 -17.45 4.77
C GLU A 435 -10.73 -15.97 4.71
N GLY A 436 -10.23 -15.25 3.69
CA GLY A 436 -10.60 -13.86 3.50
C GLY A 436 -12.08 -13.67 3.18
N ALA A 437 -12.66 -14.54 2.39
CA ALA A 437 -14.08 -14.51 2.08
C ALA A 437 -14.94 -14.75 3.32
N GLU A 438 -14.55 -15.68 4.18
CA GLU A 438 -15.27 -15.91 5.44
C GLU A 438 -15.20 -14.69 6.35
N ARG A 439 -14.01 -14.06 6.48
CA ARG A 439 -13.85 -12.83 7.26
C ARG A 439 -14.71 -11.68 6.72
N ALA A 440 -14.74 -11.52 5.39
CA ALA A 440 -15.58 -10.51 4.74
C ALA A 440 -17.08 -10.75 5.04
N LEU A 441 -17.56 -11.99 4.90
CA LEU A 441 -18.94 -12.36 5.19
C LEU A 441 -19.28 -12.13 6.66
N ARG A 442 -18.43 -12.53 7.61
CA ARG A 442 -18.65 -12.29 9.05
C ARG A 442 -18.78 -10.81 9.40
N ILE A 443 -17.99 -9.93 8.75
CA ILE A 443 -18.09 -8.48 8.96
C ILE A 443 -19.46 -7.98 8.48
N LEU A 444 -19.91 -8.38 7.28
CA LEU A 444 -21.18 -7.97 6.70
C LEU A 444 -22.37 -8.50 7.54
N GLU A 445 -22.32 -9.76 7.97
CA GLU A 445 -23.34 -10.39 8.79
C GLU A 445 -23.42 -9.79 10.20
N ALA A 446 -22.28 -9.46 10.82
CA ALA A 446 -22.24 -8.88 12.15
C ALA A 446 -22.79 -7.44 12.20
N LEU A 447 -22.67 -6.70 11.10
CA LEU A 447 -23.00 -5.28 11.01
C LEU A 447 -23.97 -4.98 9.85
N PRO A 448 -25.13 -5.67 9.76
CA PRO A 448 -26.01 -5.63 8.57
C PRO A 448 -26.70 -4.26 8.37
N THR A 449 -26.64 -3.38 9.36
CA THR A 449 -27.24 -2.03 9.29
C THR A 449 -26.18 -0.93 9.11
N VAL A 450 -24.93 -1.29 8.86
CA VAL A 450 -23.84 -0.35 8.65
C VAL A 450 -23.58 -0.18 7.14
N ASP A 451 -23.20 1.01 6.72
CA ASP A 451 -22.72 1.24 5.35
C ASP A 451 -21.24 0.86 5.26
N HIS A 452 -20.92 -0.14 4.44
CA HIS A 452 -19.59 -0.73 4.34
C HIS A 452 -18.79 -0.24 3.14
N PHE A 453 -17.54 0.13 3.36
CA PHE A 453 -16.50 0.12 2.33
C PHE A 453 -15.49 -0.98 2.67
N MET A 454 -15.27 -1.91 1.77
CA MET A 454 -14.41 -3.06 2.06
C MET A 454 -13.42 -3.32 0.92
N LEU A 455 -12.14 -3.46 1.27
CA LEU A 455 -11.10 -4.00 0.41
C LEU A 455 -10.82 -5.46 0.79
N TYR A 456 -11.34 -6.40 0.00
CA TYR A 456 -10.97 -7.81 0.07
C TYR A 456 -9.76 -8.07 -0.83
N HIS A 457 -8.71 -8.67 -0.30
CA HIS A 457 -7.50 -9.00 -1.04
C HIS A 457 -7.17 -10.48 -0.92
N THR A 458 -6.91 -11.17 -2.04
CA THR A 458 -6.44 -12.56 -2.08
C THR A 458 -5.24 -12.74 -2.99
N GLY A 459 -4.27 -13.54 -2.55
CA GLY A 459 -3.06 -13.87 -3.28
C GLY A 459 -3.03 -15.29 -3.89
N ASP A 460 -4.18 -15.95 -4.04
CA ASP A 460 -4.23 -17.35 -4.54
C ASP A 460 -3.64 -17.55 -5.94
N VAL A 461 -3.63 -16.51 -6.77
CA VAL A 461 -3.02 -16.51 -8.11
C VAL A 461 -1.56 -16.12 -8.06
N HIS A 462 -1.15 -15.40 -7.03
CA HIS A 462 0.22 -14.91 -6.87
C HIS A 462 1.22 -16.09 -6.84
N PRO A 463 2.21 -16.14 -7.73
CA PRO A 463 3.27 -17.14 -7.66
C PRO A 463 4.08 -16.93 -6.40
N LEU A 464 4.16 -17.97 -5.59
CA LEU A 464 4.91 -17.92 -4.33
C LEU A 464 6.39 -17.72 -4.61
N ASN A 465 7.01 -16.85 -3.83
CA ASN A 465 8.43 -16.57 -3.88
C ASN A 465 9.24 -17.83 -3.53
N THR A 466 10.40 -17.95 -4.13
CA THR A 466 11.33 -19.08 -4.03
C THR A 466 12.02 -19.22 -2.68
N MET A 467 11.87 -18.29 -1.75
CA MET A 467 12.47 -18.36 -0.41
C MET A 467 11.86 -19.42 0.49
N THR A 468 10.65 -19.89 0.17
CA THR A 468 10.03 -21.06 0.79
C THR A 468 9.91 -22.17 -0.25
N PRO A 469 10.04 -23.47 0.12
CA PRO A 469 9.74 -24.54 -0.81
C PRO A 469 8.35 -24.29 -1.40
N LEU A 470 8.29 -24.07 -2.70
CA LEU A 470 7.04 -23.78 -3.43
C LEU A 470 6.02 -24.87 -3.10
N LYS A 471 5.02 -24.52 -2.30
CA LYS A 471 3.92 -25.41 -1.99
C LYS A 471 2.78 -25.10 -2.93
N PHE A 472 2.64 -25.91 -3.94
CA PHE A 472 1.47 -25.88 -4.84
C PHE A 472 0.29 -26.63 -4.19
N SER A 473 -0.91 -26.38 -4.69
CA SER A 473 -2.05 -27.19 -4.32
C SER A 473 -1.83 -28.64 -4.74
N THR A 474 -2.30 -29.59 -3.96
CA THR A 474 -2.20 -31.03 -4.29
C THR A 474 -2.75 -31.34 -5.67
N ALA A 475 -3.84 -30.65 -6.10
CA ALA A 475 -4.42 -30.85 -7.41
C ALA A 475 -3.47 -30.44 -8.55
N ALA A 476 -2.73 -29.35 -8.44
CA ALA A 476 -1.72 -28.93 -9.39
C ALA A 476 -0.52 -29.90 -9.38
N GLU A 477 -0.09 -30.32 -8.18
CA GLU A 477 1.02 -31.24 -8.01
C GLU A 477 0.77 -32.61 -8.66
N VAL A 478 -0.45 -33.12 -8.54
CA VAL A 478 -0.85 -34.40 -9.16
C VAL A 478 -0.97 -34.29 -10.68
N ALA A 479 -1.36 -33.13 -11.19
CA ALA A 479 -1.55 -32.90 -12.61
C ALA A 479 -0.24 -32.84 -13.42
N VAL A 480 0.89 -32.50 -12.78
CA VAL A 480 2.17 -32.27 -13.48
C VAL A 480 3.16 -33.38 -13.17
N PRO A 481 3.73 -34.04 -14.19
CA PRO A 481 4.75 -35.08 -14.03
C PRO A 481 5.99 -34.55 -13.28
N LEU A 482 6.58 -35.39 -12.45
CA LEU A 482 7.72 -35.05 -11.59
C LEU A 482 8.87 -34.37 -12.34
N ALA A 483 9.21 -34.85 -13.53
CA ALA A 483 10.29 -34.29 -14.34
C ALA A 483 10.05 -32.84 -14.83
N GLN A 484 8.81 -32.36 -14.76
CA GLN A 484 8.42 -31.01 -15.17
C GLN A 484 8.23 -30.07 -13.96
N ARG A 485 8.37 -30.58 -12.75
CA ARG A 485 8.13 -29.81 -11.51
C ARG A 485 9.40 -29.18 -10.95
N PHE A 486 10.55 -29.80 -11.18
CA PHE A 486 11.80 -29.39 -10.56
C PHE A 486 12.71 -28.75 -11.60
N VAL A 487 12.72 -27.43 -11.62
CA VAL A 487 13.69 -26.63 -12.37
C VAL A 487 14.51 -25.84 -11.33
N PRO A 488 15.84 -25.82 -11.46
CA PRO A 488 16.66 -24.98 -10.60
C PRO A 488 16.23 -23.53 -10.73
N LEU A 489 15.71 -22.94 -9.66
CA LEU A 489 15.38 -21.52 -9.58
C LEU A 489 16.43 -20.82 -8.71
N ASP A 490 16.83 -19.63 -9.11
CA ASP A 490 17.60 -18.77 -8.23
C ASP A 490 16.67 -18.29 -7.09
N PRO A 491 16.98 -18.59 -5.82
CA PRO A 491 16.14 -18.19 -4.70
C PRO A 491 16.05 -16.67 -4.50
N GLN A 492 16.89 -15.89 -5.18
CA GLN A 492 16.89 -14.43 -5.11
C GLN A 492 16.09 -13.74 -6.21
N VAL A 493 15.51 -14.49 -7.14
CA VAL A 493 14.67 -13.91 -8.19
C VAL A 493 13.36 -13.37 -7.61
N ALA A 494 13.07 -12.10 -7.84
CA ALA A 494 11.79 -11.50 -7.49
C ALA A 494 10.62 -12.26 -8.14
N SER A 495 9.47 -12.35 -7.47
CA SER A 495 8.29 -13.11 -7.92
C SER A 495 7.86 -12.73 -9.35
N VAL A 496 7.95 -11.45 -9.69
CA VAL A 496 7.61 -10.92 -11.04
C VAL A 496 8.57 -11.34 -12.14
N ARG A 497 9.69 -11.97 -11.80
CA ARG A 497 10.75 -12.41 -12.72
C ARG A 497 10.94 -13.92 -12.75
N ILE A 498 10.07 -14.68 -12.07
CA ILE A 498 10.11 -16.14 -12.10
C ILE A 498 9.87 -16.63 -13.54
N PRO A 499 10.72 -17.51 -14.08
CA PRO A 499 10.54 -18.06 -15.40
C PRO A 499 9.32 -18.98 -15.47
N TYR A 500 8.75 -19.15 -16.67
CA TYR A 500 7.67 -20.08 -16.90
C TYR A 500 8.03 -21.50 -16.47
N LEU A 501 7.14 -22.13 -15.70
CA LEU A 501 7.20 -23.55 -15.33
C LEU A 501 5.85 -24.19 -15.64
N PRO A 502 5.81 -25.44 -16.14
CA PRO A 502 4.55 -26.14 -16.47
C PRO A 502 3.55 -26.28 -15.33
N ILE A 503 4.02 -26.20 -14.08
CA ILE A 503 3.15 -26.25 -12.90
C ILE A 503 2.32 -24.98 -12.70
N PHE A 504 2.80 -23.80 -13.14
CA PHE A 504 2.10 -22.55 -12.92
C PHE A 504 0.75 -22.45 -13.62
N PRO A 505 0.57 -22.85 -14.90
CA PRO A 505 -0.74 -22.91 -15.53
C PRO A 505 -1.73 -23.85 -14.80
N GLU A 506 -1.27 -24.98 -14.28
CA GLU A 506 -2.13 -25.88 -13.49
C GLU A 506 -2.51 -25.27 -12.15
N GLN A 507 -1.55 -24.63 -11.47
CA GLN A 507 -1.82 -23.90 -10.23
C GLN A 507 -2.81 -22.76 -10.49
N LEU A 508 -2.67 -22.00 -11.58
CA LEU A 508 -3.62 -20.96 -11.98
C LEU A 508 -5.05 -21.50 -12.09
N ARG A 509 -5.25 -22.61 -12.84
CA ARG A 509 -6.58 -23.23 -12.99
C ARG A 509 -7.20 -23.64 -11.65
N VAL A 510 -6.39 -24.20 -10.75
CA VAL A 510 -6.85 -24.56 -9.40
C VAL A 510 -7.21 -23.32 -8.59
N SER A 511 -6.35 -22.30 -8.61
CA SER A 511 -6.58 -21.04 -7.91
C SER A 511 -7.83 -20.32 -8.38
N LEU A 512 -8.06 -20.24 -9.70
CA LEU A 512 -9.28 -19.63 -10.26
C LEU A 512 -10.55 -20.32 -9.74
N ARG A 513 -10.56 -21.66 -9.64
CA ARG A 513 -11.71 -22.40 -9.08
C ARG A 513 -11.90 -22.12 -7.59
N HIS A 514 -10.81 -21.96 -6.82
CA HIS A 514 -10.90 -21.65 -5.41
C HIS A 514 -11.42 -20.23 -5.19
N ILE A 515 -10.91 -19.28 -5.97
CA ILE A 515 -11.37 -17.88 -5.95
C ILE A 515 -12.85 -17.81 -6.34
N ASP A 516 -13.28 -18.50 -7.41
CA ASP A 516 -14.70 -18.51 -7.83
C ASP A 516 -15.64 -19.05 -6.75
N ARG A 517 -15.20 -20.05 -5.97
CA ARG A 517 -16.00 -20.56 -4.85
C ARG A 517 -16.09 -19.56 -3.71
N SER A 518 -14.97 -18.96 -3.37
CA SER A 518 -14.83 -18.08 -2.21
C SER A 518 -15.43 -16.71 -2.47
N VAL A 519 -15.01 -16.05 -3.53
CA VAL A 519 -15.58 -14.76 -3.97
C VAL A 519 -17.03 -14.95 -4.40
N GLY A 520 -17.35 -16.06 -5.06
CA GLY A 520 -18.73 -16.41 -5.44
C GLY A 520 -19.69 -16.51 -4.23
N ALA A 521 -19.20 -16.91 -3.06
CA ALA A 521 -20.01 -16.89 -1.83
C ALA A 521 -20.31 -15.45 -1.38
N ILE A 522 -19.32 -14.55 -1.43
CA ILE A 522 -19.53 -13.12 -1.16
C ILE A 522 -20.54 -12.53 -2.14
N LEU A 523 -20.38 -12.79 -3.45
CA LEU A 523 -21.29 -12.28 -4.48
C LEU A 523 -22.71 -12.79 -4.32
N SER A 524 -22.88 -14.07 -3.92
CA SER A 524 -24.20 -14.63 -3.60
C SER A 524 -24.83 -13.93 -2.41
N TYR A 525 -24.05 -13.69 -1.35
CA TYR A 525 -24.52 -12.94 -0.18
C TYR A 525 -25.00 -11.52 -0.57
N ILE A 526 -24.23 -10.84 -1.43
CA ILE A 526 -24.62 -9.50 -1.91
C ILE A 526 -25.96 -9.57 -2.68
N GLU A 527 -26.11 -10.52 -3.64
CA GLU A 527 -27.37 -10.68 -4.41
C GLU A 527 -28.57 -11.10 -3.54
N GLU A 528 -28.34 -11.78 -2.41
CA GLU A 528 -29.40 -12.24 -1.49
C GLU A 528 -29.86 -11.18 -0.49
N HIS A 529 -29.02 -10.19 -0.14
CA HIS A 529 -29.27 -9.26 0.96
C HIS A 529 -29.40 -7.79 0.52
N TYR A 530 -29.00 -7.45 -0.72
CA TYR A 530 -29.01 -6.07 -1.19
C TYR A 530 -29.65 -5.97 -2.58
N GLU A 531 -30.40 -4.90 -2.80
CA GLU A 531 -30.92 -4.54 -4.12
C GLU A 531 -29.80 -3.98 -5.01
N GLU A 532 -29.97 -3.99 -6.35
CA GLU A 532 -28.94 -3.58 -7.31
C GLU A 532 -28.47 -2.14 -7.13
N ASP A 533 -29.32 -1.25 -6.59
CA ASP A 533 -29.00 0.16 -6.34
C ASP A 533 -28.39 0.42 -4.95
N GLU A 534 -28.23 -0.64 -4.13
CA GLU A 534 -27.69 -0.53 -2.77
C GLU A 534 -26.22 -0.90 -2.66
N TYR A 535 -25.64 -1.49 -3.71
CA TYR A 535 -24.23 -1.90 -3.69
C TYR A 535 -23.44 -1.45 -4.92
N ILE A 536 -22.12 -1.43 -4.77
CA ILE A 536 -21.13 -1.36 -5.85
C ILE A 536 -20.09 -2.44 -5.58
N VAL A 537 -19.83 -3.30 -6.55
CA VAL A 537 -18.79 -4.34 -6.47
C VAL A 537 -17.81 -4.15 -7.61
N ASN A 538 -16.53 -3.89 -7.27
CA ASN A 538 -15.40 -3.91 -8.17
C ASN A 538 -14.62 -5.21 -8.00
N LEU A 539 -14.28 -5.86 -9.10
CA LEU A 539 -13.28 -6.92 -9.13
C LEU A 539 -12.15 -6.48 -10.04
N TYR A 540 -10.94 -6.46 -9.49
CA TYR A 540 -9.76 -6.04 -10.24
C TYR A 540 -8.50 -6.79 -9.79
N SER A 541 -7.46 -6.73 -10.61
CA SER A 541 -6.11 -7.10 -10.22
C SER A 541 -5.19 -5.89 -10.27
N ASP A 542 -4.19 -5.89 -9.42
CA ASP A 542 -3.18 -4.85 -9.33
C ASP A 542 -2.16 -4.92 -10.46
N HIS A 543 -1.84 -6.14 -10.93
CA HIS A 543 -0.99 -6.43 -12.08
C HIS A 543 -1.28 -7.86 -12.61
N GLY A 544 -0.51 -8.32 -13.58
CA GLY A 544 -0.45 -9.70 -14.05
C GLY A 544 0.92 -10.31 -13.82
N TYR A 545 1.27 -11.37 -14.56
CA TYR A 545 2.57 -12.03 -14.47
C TYR A 545 3.07 -12.50 -15.84
N SER A 546 4.31 -12.14 -16.18
CA SER A 546 4.99 -12.57 -17.39
C SER A 546 5.16 -14.09 -17.47
N LEU A 547 5.27 -14.79 -16.34
CA LEU A 547 5.38 -16.25 -16.28
C LEU A 547 4.17 -17.00 -16.88
N PHE A 548 3.04 -16.34 -17.06
CA PHE A 548 1.86 -16.92 -17.73
C PHE A 548 1.87 -16.76 -19.25
N ASP A 549 2.84 -16.02 -19.80
CA ASP A 549 3.01 -15.92 -21.25
C ASP A 549 3.48 -17.28 -21.80
N PRO A 550 2.72 -17.90 -22.72
CA PRO A 550 3.11 -19.17 -23.31
C PRO A 550 4.33 -19.07 -24.22
N HIS A 551 4.75 -17.85 -24.56
CA HIS A 551 5.92 -17.56 -25.39
C HIS A 551 7.05 -16.99 -24.55
N PRO A 552 7.99 -17.80 -24.02
CA PRO A 552 9.05 -17.33 -23.11
C PRO A 552 9.91 -16.19 -23.66
N ALA A 553 10.02 -16.06 -24.99
CA ALA A 553 10.74 -14.96 -25.64
C ALA A 553 10.02 -13.60 -25.48
N HIS A 554 8.73 -13.62 -25.19
CA HIS A 554 7.89 -12.44 -24.97
C HIS A 554 7.63 -12.19 -23.46
N ALA A 555 8.10 -13.08 -22.60
CA ALA A 555 7.97 -12.95 -21.15
C ALA A 555 8.82 -11.78 -20.63
N GLU A 556 8.30 -10.58 -20.76
CA GLU A 556 8.95 -9.33 -20.40
C GLU A 556 8.22 -8.66 -19.24
N VAL A 557 8.98 -7.98 -18.39
CA VAL A 557 8.50 -7.34 -17.16
C VAL A 557 7.29 -6.43 -17.39
N LEU A 558 7.28 -5.65 -18.47
CA LEU A 558 6.11 -4.84 -18.85
C LEU A 558 5.37 -5.38 -20.08
N GLY A 559 5.49 -6.67 -20.39
CA GLY A 559 4.71 -7.31 -21.46
C GLY A 559 3.22 -7.33 -21.16
N ALA A 560 2.40 -7.70 -22.18
CA ALA A 560 0.95 -7.73 -22.05
C ALA A 560 0.45 -8.67 -20.94
N TYR A 561 1.18 -9.76 -20.65
CA TYR A 561 0.84 -10.66 -19.53
C TYR A 561 1.22 -10.09 -18.16
N ALA A 562 2.28 -9.30 -18.07
CA ALA A 562 2.70 -8.71 -16.79
C ALA A 562 1.82 -7.54 -16.36
N THR A 563 1.29 -6.78 -17.32
CA THR A 563 0.53 -5.56 -17.06
C THR A 563 -0.94 -5.60 -17.51
N GLY A 564 -1.36 -6.64 -18.25
CA GLY A 564 -2.77 -6.86 -18.58
C GLY A 564 -3.56 -7.31 -17.36
N ALA A 565 -4.16 -6.35 -16.67
CA ALA A 565 -4.93 -6.57 -15.44
C ALA A 565 -6.42 -6.81 -15.73
N VAL A 566 -7.12 -7.35 -14.75
CA VAL A 566 -8.58 -7.53 -14.81
C VAL A 566 -9.26 -6.33 -14.19
N TRP A 567 -10.36 -5.88 -14.78
CA TRP A 567 -11.28 -4.94 -14.15
C TRP A 567 -12.72 -5.20 -14.60
N MET A 568 -13.60 -5.36 -13.61
CA MET A 568 -15.02 -5.55 -13.77
C MET A 568 -15.76 -4.81 -12.67
N VAL A 569 -16.91 -4.23 -12.98
CA VAL A 569 -17.71 -3.50 -11.99
C VAL A 569 -19.19 -3.72 -12.21
N ARG A 570 -19.96 -3.85 -11.12
CA ARG A 570 -21.42 -4.01 -11.14
C ARG A 570 -22.05 -3.32 -9.93
N GLY A 571 -23.27 -2.82 -10.09
CA GLY A 571 -24.13 -2.27 -9.04
C GLY A 571 -24.66 -0.89 -9.37
N ALA A 572 -24.95 -0.11 -8.36
CA ALA A 572 -25.57 1.19 -8.46
C ALA A 572 -24.82 2.16 -9.39
N GLY A 573 -25.52 2.69 -10.39
CA GLY A 573 -24.96 3.63 -11.36
C GLY A 573 -24.07 3.01 -12.43
N VAL A 574 -23.91 1.69 -12.43
CA VAL A 574 -23.10 0.94 -13.41
C VAL A 574 -23.96 0.51 -14.58
N PRO A 575 -23.57 0.78 -15.85
CA PRO A 575 -24.27 0.26 -17.02
C PRO A 575 -24.37 -1.28 -17.05
N GLU A 576 -25.54 -1.79 -17.39
CA GLU A 576 -25.80 -3.24 -17.36
C GLU A 576 -25.34 -3.94 -18.65
N GLY A 577 -24.60 -5.05 -18.51
CA GLY A 577 -24.28 -5.97 -19.61
C GLY A 577 -23.31 -5.40 -20.66
N VAL A 578 -22.41 -4.53 -20.27
CA VAL A 578 -21.45 -3.88 -21.16
C VAL A 578 -20.10 -4.60 -21.13
N VAL A 579 -19.61 -4.98 -22.30
CA VAL A 579 -18.20 -5.36 -22.51
C VAL A 579 -17.58 -4.28 -23.38
N THR A 580 -16.55 -3.61 -22.86
CA THR A 580 -15.89 -2.49 -23.55
C THR A 580 -14.43 -2.80 -23.86
N ASP A 581 -13.97 -2.34 -25.01
CA ASP A 581 -12.58 -2.42 -25.45
C ASP A 581 -11.81 -1.11 -25.23
N GLU A 582 -12.44 -0.11 -24.59
CA GLU A 582 -11.75 1.14 -24.27
C GLU A 582 -10.49 0.88 -23.41
N LEU A 583 -9.46 1.67 -23.68
CA LEU A 583 -8.23 1.63 -22.89
C LEU A 583 -8.47 2.23 -21.51
N THR A 584 -8.12 1.47 -20.48
CA THR A 584 -8.16 1.90 -19.09
C THR A 584 -6.86 1.57 -18.37
N SER A 585 -6.59 2.29 -17.29
CA SER A 585 -5.44 2.10 -16.42
C SER A 585 -5.88 1.93 -14.97
N SER A 586 -5.08 1.28 -14.15
CA SER A 586 -5.38 1.09 -12.72
C SER A 586 -5.69 2.39 -11.97
N VAL A 587 -5.12 3.52 -12.40
CA VAL A 587 -5.43 4.85 -11.83
C VAL A 587 -6.88 5.31 -12.09
N ASP A 588 -7.60 4.67 -13.01
CA ASP A 588 -8.98 5.03 -13.36
C ASP A 588 -10.02 4.48 -12.37
N LEU A 589 -9.63 3.54 -11.50
CA LEU A 589 -10.51 3.01 -10.46
C LEU A 589 -10.93 4.11 -9.47
N TYR A 590 -9.97 4.96 -9.06
CA TYR A 590 -10.25 6.05 -8.13
C TYR A 590 -11.32 7.04 -8.65
N PRO A 591 -11.18 7.68 -9.82
CA PRO A 591 -12.20 8.59 -10.32
C PRO A 591 -13.52 7.88 -10.66
N THR A 592 -13.51 6.58 -10.97
CA THR A 592 -14.74 5.81 -11.19
C THR A 592 -15.51 5.63 -9.89
N LEU A 593 -14.84 5.27 -8.79
CA LEU A 593 -15.48 5.19 -7.47
C LEU A 593 -15.92 6.57 -6.98
N ALA A 594 -15.13 7.62 -7.23
CA ALA A 594 -15.54 8.99 -6.93
C ALA A 594 -16.86 9.36 -7.62
N HIS A 595 -17.00 9.00 -8.90
CA HIS A 595 -18.25 9.23 -9.66
C HIS A 595 -19.42 8.41 -9.09
N LEU A 596 -19.22 7.12 -8.79
CA LEU A 596 -20.27 6.21 -8.33
C LEU A 596 -20.71 6.49 -6.87
N CYS A 597 -19.81 7.02 -6.04
CA CYS A 597 -20.05 7.33 -4.62
C CYS A 597 -20.21 8.82 -4.32
N ASP A 598 -20.13 9.70 -5.34
CA ASP A 598 -20.32 11.13 -5.26
C ASP A 598 -19.38 11.84 -4.27
N PHE A 599 -18.07 11.60 -4.40
CA PHE A 599 -17.07 12.39 -3.69
C PHE A 599 -16.18 13.23 -4.64
N PRO A 600 -15.64 14.37 -4.17
CA PRO A 600 -14.86 15.26 -5.01
C PRO A 600 -13.50 14.65 -5.37
N ILE A 601 -13.07 14.90 -6.60
CA ILE A 601 -11.76 14.45 -7.11
C ILE A 601 -10.78 15.61 -7.06
N ALA A 602 -9.57 15.38 -6.54
CA ALA A 602 -8.49 16.34 -6.62
C ALA A 602 -8.11 16.60 -8.09
N PRO A 603 -7.83 17.88 -8.48
CA PRO A 603 -7.61 18.23 -9.88
C PRO A 603 -6.31 17.69 -10.49
N ASP A 604 -5.41 17.19 -9.65
CA ASP A 604 -4.06 16.74 -9.99
C ASP A 604 -3.89 15.21 -10.00
N ILE A 605 -4.99 14.44 -10.11
CA ILE A 605 -4.91 13.00 -10.31
C ILE A 605 -4.58 12.65 -11.77
N ASP A 606 -4.02 11.46 -11.98
CA ASP A 606 -3.70 10.93 -13.32
C ASP A 606 -4.83 10.07 -13.90
N GLY A 607 -5.76 9.66 -13.05
CA GLY A 607 -6.90 8.84 -13.42
C GLY A 607 -7.94 9.59 -14.24
N ASN A 608 -8.56 8.91 -15.20
CA ASN A 608 -9.70 9.39 -15.98
C ASN A 608 -10.97 8.63 -15.61
N LEU A 609 -12.11 9.30 -15.59
CA LEU A 609 -13.37 8.58 -15.62
C LEU A 609 -13.55 7.93 -17.00
N PRO A 610 -13.75 6.60 -17.11
CA PRO A 610 -13.94 5.91 -18.38
C PRO A 610 -15.17 6.42 -19.16
N ALA A 611 -15.13 6.32 -20.49
CA ALA A 611 -16.21 6.80 -21.35
C ALA A 611 -17.54 6.07 -21.09
N VAL A 612 -17.50 4.80 -20.70
CA VAL A 612 -18.69 4.03 -20.33
C VAL A 612 -19.46 4.64 -19.14
N PHE A 613 -18.81 5.43 -18.30
CA PHE A 613 -19.41 6.19 -17.20
C PHE A 613 -19.63 7.68 -17.53
N GLY A 614 -19.52 8.06 -18.81
CA GLY A 614 -19.72 9.44 -19.27
C GLY A 614 -18.47 10.31 -19.20
N GLY A 615 -17.32 9.74 -18.90
CA GLY A 615 -16.03 10.41 -18.94
C GLY A 615 -15.41 10.41 -20.33
N ARG A 616 -14.08 10.35 -20.42
CA ARG A 616 -13.32 10.34 -21.67
C ARG A 616 -12.45 9.09 -21.77
N ALA A 617 -12.55 8.37 -22.90
CA ALA A 617 -11.63 7.27 -23.20
C ALA A 617 -10.17 7.76 -23.24
N ARG A 618 -9.25 6.92 -22.80
CA ARG A 618 -7.82 7.17 -22.91
C ARG A 618 -7.32 6.92 -24.33
N ASP A 619 -6.43 7.79 -24.80
CA ASP A 619 -5.72 7.55 -26.05
C ASP A 619 -4.64 6.45 -25.87
N ALA A 620 -4.07 6.33 -24.66
CA ALA A 620 -3.08 5.33 -24.31
C ALA A 620 -3.11 4.97 -22.82
N ALA A 621 -2.72 3.73 -22.50
CA ALA A 621 -2.42 3.25 -21.15
C ALA A 621 -0.90 3.20 -20.94
N VAL A 622 -0.45 3.61 -19.75
CA VAL A 622 0.97 3.68 -19.38
C VAL A 622 1.29 2.71 -18.26
N SER A 623 2.34 1.92 -18.46
CA SER A 623 2.91 1.04 -17.43
C SER A 623 4.40 1.36 -17.27
N ILE A 624 4.88 1.41 -16.02
CA ILE A 624 6.23 1.89 -15.67
C ILE A 624 6.87 0.89 -14.69
N SER A 625 8.11 0.49 -14.97
CA SER A 625 8.94 -0.24 -14.01
C SER A 625 10.06 0.69 -13.51
N ILE A 626 9.98 1.03 -12.22
CA ILE A 626 10.98 1.83 -11.49
C ILE A 626 11.57 0.94 -10.38
N PHE A 627 12.06 -0.24 -10.74
CA PHE A 627 12.57 -1.19 -9.75
C PHE A 627 14.06 -0.93 -9.50
N PRO A 628 14.49 -0.51 -8.29
CA PRO A 628 15.89 -0.21 -8.01
C PRO A 628 16.82 -1.39 -8.31
N GLY A 629 17.96 -1.09 -8.95
CA GLY A 629 18.92 -2.10 -9.40
C GLY A 629 18.55 -2.81 -10.70
N GLN A 630 17.49 -2.35 -11.39
CA GLN A 630 17.10 -2.81 -12.72
C GLN A 630 17.04 -1.64 -13.70
N THR A 631 17.00 -1.90 -15.00
CA THR A 631 16.78 -0.85 -16.00
C THR A 631 15.39 -0.25 -15.83
N PHE A 632 15.27 1.08 -15.99
CA PHE A 632 13.95 1.70 -16.08
C PHE A 632 13.26 1.23 -17.37
N LYS A 633 11.98 0.90 -17.26
CA LYS A 633 11.17 0.51 -18.41
C LYS A 633 9.86 1.28 -18.43
N LEU A 634 9.42 1.59 -19.65
CA LEU A 634 8.14 2.23 -19.92
C LEU A 634 7.43 1.49 -21.05
N ALA A 635 6.16 1.23 -20.90
CA ALA A 635 5.27 0.77 -21.97
C ALA A 635 4.09 1.73 -22.11
N VAL A 636 3.90 2.30 -23.31
CA VAL A 636 2.75 3.12 -23.65
C VAL A 636 1.95 2.40 -24.73
N ARG A 637 0.73 2.02 -24.41
CA ARG A 637 -0.14 1.21 -25.28
C ARG A 637 -1.32 2.03 -25.77
N SER A 638 -1.40 2.22 -27.09
CA SER A 638 -2.62 2.64 -27.78
C SER A 638 -3.42 1.41 -28.24
N HIS A 639 -4.50 1.61 -28.98
CA HIS A 639 -5.22 0.48 -29.60
C HIS A 639 -4.40 -0.22 -30.69
N GLU A 640 -3.54 0.50 -31.39
CA GLU A 640 -2.83 0.03 -32.57
C GLU A 640 -1.36 -0.31 -32.29
N HIS A 641 -0.70 0.43 -31.40
CA HIS A 641 0.73 0.34 -31.17
C HIS A 641 1.10 0.27 -29.69
N THR A 642 2.29 -0.26 -29.41
CA THR A 642 2.97 -0.20 -28.12
C THR A 642 4.32 0.45 -28.32
N LEU A 643 4.58 1.57 -27.63
CA LEU A 643 5.91 2.14 -27.45
C LEU A 643 6.56 1.51 -26.23
N ARG A 644 7.78 1.02 -26.39
CA ARG A 644 8.65 0.52 -25.31
C ARG A 644 9.85 1.42 -25.18
N VAL A 645 10.18 1.82 -23.97
CA VAL A 645 11.41 2.54 -23.65
C VAL A 645 12.15 1.80 -22.55
N GLU A 646 13.44 1.63 -22.72
CA GLU A 646 14.31 0.99 -21.72
C GLU A 646 15.65 1.75 -21.65
N THR A 647 16.10 2.04 -20.41
CA THR A 647 17.40 2.66 -20.16
C THR A 647 18.54 1.64 -20.26
N GLN A 648 19.76 2.09 -20.48
CA GLN A 648 20.97 1.25 -20.40
C GLN A 648 21.46 1.12 -18.96
N GLY A 649 21.36 2.21 -18.18
CA GLY A 649 21.69 2.24 -16.77
C GLY A 649 20.55 1.70 -15.90
N PHE A 650 20.89 1.36 -14.66
CA PHE A 650 19.93 0.89 -13.67
C PHE A 650 19.26 2.07 -12.95
N VAL A 651 18.08 1.81 -12.42
CA VAL A 651 17.38 2.71 -11.50
C VAL A 651 18.09 2.70 -10.16
N ASP A 652 18.36 3.86 -9.61
CA ASP A 652 18.93 4.03 -8.27
C ASP A 652 17.89 3.84 -7.16
N GLU A 653 18.34 3.77 -5.92
CA GLU A 653 17.45 3.54 -4.76
C GLU A 653 16.39 4.65 -4.62
N ASP A 654 16.64 5.85 -5.12
CA ASP A 654 15.69 6.98 -5.10
C ASP A 654 14.81 7.10 -6.37
N GLY A 655 14.84 6.12 -7.25
CA GLY A 655 14.06 6.11 -8.49
C GLY A 655 14.71 6.88 -9.65
N THR A 656 15.90 7.44 -9.48
CA THR A 656 16.63 8.14 -10.55
C THR A 656 17.13 7.15 -11.61
N ALA A 657 16.97 7.50 -12.89
CA ALA A 657 17.47 6.71 -14.02
C ALA A 657 18.05 7.60 -15.13
N ASP A 658 19.08 7.12 -15.80
CA ASP A 658 19.70 7.82 -16.94
C ASP A 658 19.00 7.46 -18.26
N PHE A 659 18.40 8.46 -18.91
CA PHE A 659 17.69 8.31 -20.18
C PHE A 659 18.55 8.65 -21.41
N ALA A 660 19.82 9.06 -21.26
CA ALA A 660 20.61 9.57 -22.38
C ALA A 660 20.78 8.55 -23.52
N ASP A 661 20.92 7.28 -23.17
CA ASP A 661 21.10 6.17 -24.10
C ASP A 661 19.90 5.21 -24.07
N ALA A 662 18.72 5.69 -23.66
CA ALA A 662 17.52 4.90 -23.62
C ALA A 662 17.12 4.46 -25.03
N LYS A 663 16.77 3.18 -25.16
CA LYS A 663 16.25 2.61 -26.41
C LYS A 663 14.73 2.75 -26.43
N ALA A 664 14.21 3.37 -27.48
CA ALA A 664 12.79 3.40 -27.77
C ALA A 664 12.49 2.49 -28.97
N THR A 665 11.44 1.66 -28.84
CA THR A 665 11.01 0.75 -29.90
C THR A 665 9.49 0.77 -29.96
N ILE A 666 8.93 0.82 -31.18
CA ILE A 666 7.48 0.77 -31.41
C ILE A 666 7.13 -0.56 -32.07
N TYR A 667 6.07 -1.19 -31.58
CA TYR A 667 5.51 -2.42 -32.12
C TYR A 667 4.03 -2.20 -32.48
N PRO A 668 3.51 -2.89 -33.53
CA PRO A 668 2.07 -3.10 -33.62
C PRO A 668 1.58 -3.83 -32.36
N ARG A 669 0.46 -3.43 -31.79
CA ARG A 669 -0.03 -4.02 -30.54
C ARG A 669 -0.21 -5.54 -30.59
N ALA A 670 -0.65 -6.08 -31.74
CA ALA A 670 -0.84 -7.52 -31.93
C ALA A 670 0.47 -8.32 -31.94
N HIS A 671 1.61 -7.66 -32.10
CA HIS A 671 2.95 -8.23 -32.21
C HIS A 671 3.92 -7.57 -31.21
N GLU A 672 3.40 -7.19 -30.05
CA GLU A 672 4.21 -6.58 -28.99
C GLU A 672 5.37 -7.51 -28.58
N LEU A 673 6.61 -7.00 -28.64
CA LEU A 673 7.86 -7.71 -28.34
C LEU A 673 8.24 -8.83 -29.32
N GLU A 674 7.57 -8.98 -30.44
CA GLU A 674 7.95 -9.94 -31.49
C GLU A 674 9.07 -9.37 -32.35
N GLU A 675 10.20 -10.08 -32.42
CA GLU A 675 11.34 -9.71 -33.23
C GLU A 675 10.97 -9.61 -34.72
N GLY A 676 11.36 -8.52 -35.36
CA GLY A 676 11.08 -8.25 -36.77
C GLY A 676 9.76 -7.53 -37.04
N TYR A 677 9.00 -7.19 -35.99
CA TYR A 677 7.77 -6.38 -36.11
C TYR A 677 7.97 -4.94 -35.66
N GLU A 678 9.22 -4.54 -35.34
CA GLU A 678 9.54 -3.18 -34.96
C GLU A 678 9.19 -2.19 -36.07
N VAL A 679 8.59 -1.07 -35.72
CA VAL A 679 8.22 0.00 -36.65
C VAL A 679 9.25 1.11 -36.54
N ASP A 680 9.91 1.47 -37.67
CA ASP A 680 11.00 2.46 -37.69
C ASP A 680 10.55 3.90 -37.39
N SER A 681 9.28 4.21 -37.48
CA SER A 681 8.65 5.50 -37.05
C SER A 681 7.13 5.41 -37.19
N PRO A 682 6.34 6.07 -36.35
CA PRO A 682 4.90 6.21 -36.60
C PRO A 682 4.62 7.12 -37.79
#